data_7b4be3d5dec438083976b39dc8bcff64
#
_entry.id   7b4be3d5dec438083976b39dc8bcff64
#
_cell.length_a   1.000
_cell.length_b   1.000
_cell.length_c   1.000
_cell.angle_alpha   90.00
_cell.angle_beta   90.00
_cell.angle_gamma   90.00
#
_symmetry.space_group_name_H-M   'P 1'
#
loop_
_entity.id
_entity.type
_entity.pdbx_description
1 polymer ?
#
loop_
_entity_poly.entity_id
_entity_poly.type
_entity_poly.pdbx_seq_one_letter_code
_entity_poly.pdbx_strand_id
1 'polypeptide(L)'
;MRLIGLLTAAATAFATVPPVLMAADLETITVIGSRTERPLKEIAATIDIIDTQQIEKELARDIADLVRFEPGVTVSGTGSRYGLSGFNIRGVGGNRVLTLVDGVRVAEEFSFGPFLSARRDFVDIDSLATAEIARGPISSLWGSDALGGVVAFNTLSPRDLLREKRFYSGYKLGYSSADHSSVGTVTIAGDAGQVSSMVLLTLRNGQETENNANGGPEYGAERTSPDQQDTKARNVTAKLDWNIADNQSLIVTLESFKNEMDTKILSDYGIYSRGTLINSREAADERDRSRATLRYQLNQVFPWLESAALTAYWQESESYQSLIESRSPPPYLFNQSRDRISSFEQTVVGANAQLSSVFLSSNTTHTITYGLDYYETSNESVRDGGTVDAAGNPVREFTPLPTRDFPKTDVENIAFFIQDEIELLDGRLLLSPGARYDRNKATTAPDSLYFRGNPGVATPIDFDESEVSLKFGAVYQLNSALSIVGRYSEGFRAPPFDDVNLGFTNVLGGYKTISAPNLTSETSESFELGLRFSGSNVEASLAVFTNDYDDFIASAGSGHCPTSYQQFGCIDPEDGFLVFQSENISQVTIDGAELRFSMKLDSIGVPTLSVRGAIAYAKGEDKDTDEPINTVQPLTGVIGLSYRSNNDVWG
;
A
#
# COMPACT_ATOMS: atom_id res chain seq x y z
N MET A 1 33.25 7.37 -0.27
CA MET A 1 33.83 8.71 0.01
C MET A 1 32.91 9.89 -0.29
N ARG A 2 31.83 9.74 -1.04
CA ARG A 2 30.85 10.83 -1.32
C ARG A 2 29.80 11.04 -0.22
N LEU A 3 29.50 10.01 0.59
CA LEU A 3 28.55 10.10 1.71
C LEU A 3 29.04 11.00 2.87
N ILE A 4 30.35 11.05 3.11
CA ILE A 4 30.94 11.87 4.20
C ILE A 4 30.81 13.37 3.92
N GLY A 5 30.74 13.79 2.67
CA GLY A 5 30.58 15.20 2.29
C GLY A 5 29.19 15.78 2.57
N LEU A 6 28.15 14.97 2.53
CA LEU A 6 26.76 15.38 2.83
C LEU A 6 26.51 15.50 4.33
N LEU A 7 27.15 14.66 5.14
CA LEU A 7 27.06 14.70 6.61
C LEU A 7 27.70 15.98 7.20
N THR A 8 28.78 16.49 6.58
CA THR A 8 29.44 17.71 7.04
C THR A 8 28.67 19.00 6.73
N ALA A 9 27.89 19.04 5.66
CA ALA A 9 27.04 20.19 5.32
C ALA A 9 25.77 20.28 6.19
N ALA A 10 25.21 19.14 6.60
CA ALA A 10 24.05 19.08 7.47
C ALA A 10 24.39 19.43 8.94
N ALA A 11 25.57 19.02 9.42
CA ALA A 11 26.00 19.26 10.81
C ALA A 11 26.24 20.76 11.12
N THR A 12 26.61 21.56 10.12
CA THR A 12 26.85 23.00 10.31
C THR A 12 25.57 23.85 10.39
N ALA A 13 24.45 23.36 9.90
CA ALA A 13 23.17 24.08 9.96
C ALA A 13 22.48 23.98 11.33
N PHE A 14 22.79 22.95 12.14
CA PHE A 14 22.16 22.72 13.46
C PHE A 14 22.88 23.42 14.64
N ALA A 15 24.08 23.97 14.45
CA ALA A 15 24.93 24.44 15.54
C ALA A 15 24.54 25.80 16.17
N THR A 16 23.47 26.46 15.71
CA THR A 16 23.10 27.82 16.14
C THR A 16 21.70 27.98 16.72
N VAL A 17 21.02 26.90 17.14
CA VAL A 17 19.68 27.01 17.75
C VAL A 17 19.83 27.29 19.26
N PRO A 18 19.27 28.39 19.80
CA PRO A 18 19.30 28.69 21.24
C PRO A 18 18.37 27.71 22.01
N PRO A 19 18.64 27.42 23.29
CA PRO A 19 17.81 26.55 24.10
C PRO A 19 16.43 27.18 24.32
N VAL A 20 15.38 26.47 23.91
CA VAL A 20 13.97 26.87 24.05
C VAL A 20 13.30 26.07 25.16
N LEU A 21 12.49 26.76 25.99
CA LEU A 21 11.75 26.19 27.11
C LEU A 21 10.70 25.17 26.62
N MET A 22 10.57 24.07 27.35
CA MET A 22 9.64 22.97 27.07
C MET A 22 8.17 23.35 27.25
N ALA A 23 7.36 23.08 26.23
CA ALA A 23 5.92 22.84 26.36
C ALA A 23 5.68 21.32 26.25
N ALA A 24 4.74 20.80 27.04
CA ALA A 24 4.37 19.39 26.98
C ALA A 24 3.68 19.09 25.64
N ASP A 25 4.39 18.43 24.73
CA ASP A 25 3.79 17.93 23.49
C ASP A 25 3.01 16.65 23.78
N LEU A 26 1.85 16.51 23.15
CA LEU A 26 1.13 15.23 23.05
C LEU A 26 2.06 14.23 22.33
N GLU A 27 2.46 13.20 23.05
CA GLU A 27 3.40 12.19 22.55
C GLU A 27 2.74 11.44 21.37
N THR A 28 3.32 11.50 20.18
CA THR A 28 2.81 10.79 19.00
C THR A 28 3.08 9.31 19.15
N ILE A 29 2.03 8.49 19.14
CA ILE A 29 2.08 7.03 19.37
C ILE A 29 1.94 6.31 18.04
N THR A 30 2.74 5.24 17.83
CA THR A 30 2.70 4.37 16.66
C THR A 30 2.62 2.90 17.08
N VAL A 31 2.00 2.08 16.24
CA VAL A 31 1.92 0.62 16.41
C VAL A 31 2.78 -0.11 15.38
N ILE A 32 2.94 0.47 14.19
CA ILE A 32 3.56 -0.22 13.05
C ILE A 32 5.04 -0.58 13.29
N GLY A 33 5.75 0.20 14.10
CA GLY A 33 7.18 0.03 14.37
C GLY A 33 7.53 -1.00 15.45
N SER A 34 6.55 -1.38 16.27
CA SER A 34 6.77 -2.27 17.43
C SER A 34 5.66 -3.28 17.69
N ARG A 35 4.56 -3.24 16.90
CA ARG A 35 3.31 -3.99 17.14
C ARG A 35 2.60 -3.66 18.47
N THR A 36 3.14 -2.74 19.25
CA THR A 36 2.55 -2.19 20.49
C THR A 36 2.47 -0.68 20.39
N GLU A 37 1.58 -0.06 21.14
CA GLU A 37 1.51 1.40 21.22
C GLU A 37 2.77 1.95 21.88
N ARG A 38 3.59 2.68 21.12
CA ARG A 38 4.85 3.27 21.58
C ARG A 38 5.01 4.69 21.09
N PRO A 39 5.64 5.56 21.89
CA PRO A 39 6.05 6.88 21.43
C PRO A 39 6.99 6.78 20.22
N LEU A 40 6.72 7.57 19.19
CA LEU A 40 7.53 7.57 17.96
C LEU A 40 9.01 7.84 18.23
N LYS A 41 9.35 8.63 19.25
CA LYS A 41 10.72 8.92 19.66
C LYS A 41 11.51 7.68 20.12
N GLU A 42 10.82 6.62 20.55
CA GLU A 42 11.41 5.36 21.04
C GLU A 42 11.58 4.33 19.92
N ILE A 43 11.02 4.56 18.75
CA ILE A 43 11.06 3.60 17.65
C ILE A 43 12.30 3.80 16.79
N ALA A 44 13.10 2.75 16.62
CA ALA A 44 14.28 2.75 15.77
C ALA A 44 13.91 2.48 14.29
N ALA A 45 13.05 3.30 13.70
CA ALA A 45 12.67 3.24 12.28
C ALA A 45 12.20 4.61 11.81
N THR A 46 12.33 4.91 10.52
CA THR A 46 11.72 6.10 9.93
C THR A 46 10.23 5.82 9.71
N ILE A 47 9.39 6.42 10.55
CA ILE A 47 7.93 6.31 10.52
C ILE A 47 7.33 7.70 10.53
N ASP A 48 6.33 7.92 9.67
CA ASP A 48 5.49 9.11 9.71
C ASP A 48 4.07 8.73 10.07
N ILE A 49 3.42 9.64 10.79
CA ILE A 49 2.06 9.49 11.26
C ILE A 49 1.27 10.71 10.79
N ILE A 50 0.23 10.45 10.02
CA ILE A 50 -0.70 11.44 9.50
C ILE A 50 -2.01 11.24 10.26
N ASP A 51 -2.35 12.15 11.14
CA ASP A 51 -3.57 12.07 11.94
C ASP A 51 -4.78 12.74 11.25
N THR A 52 -5.98 12.52 11.81
CA THR A 52 -7.23 13.12 11.30
C THR A 52 -7.15 14.64 11.18
N GLN A 53 -6.46 15.34 12.11
CA GLN A 53 -6.35 16.80 12.05
C GLN A 53 -5.50 17.23 10.86
N GLN A 54 -4.45 16.50 10.56
CA GLN A 54 -3.61 16.77 9.39
C GLN A 54 -4.38 16.45 8.10
N ILE A 55 -5.09 15.31 8.03
CA ILE A 55 -5.96 14.96 6.89
C ILE A 55 -6.97 16.06 6.59
N GLU A 56 -7.65 16.56 7.63
CA GLU A 56 -8.64 17.63 7.49
C GLU A 56 -8.00 18.98 7.10
N LYS A 57 -6.88 19.33 7.72
CA LYS A 57 -6.16 20.58 7.46
C LYS A 57 -5.62 20.65 6.03
N GLU A 58 -5.17 19.52 5.49
CA GLU A 58 -4.63 19.41 4.15
C GLU A 58 -5.70 19.22 3.08
N LEU A 59 -6.96 19.04 3.50
CA LEU A 59 -8.09 18.74 2.62
C LEU A 59 -7.77 17.52 1.73
N ALA A 60 -7.12 16.50 2.31
CA ALA A 60 -6.78 15.30 1.59
C ALA A 60 -8.06 14.59 1.09
N ARG A 61 -8.06 14.17 -0.18
CA ARG A 61 -9.22 13.58 -0.87
C ARG A 61 -9.02 12.11 -1.17
N ASP A 62 -7.76 11.71 -1.32
CA ASP A 62 -7.34 10.37 -1.70
C ASP A 62 -6.00 10.00 -1.05
N ILE A 63 -5.53 8.78 -1.30
CA ILE A 63 -4.28 8.27 -0.74
C ILE A 63 -3.04 9.00 -1.28
N ALA A 64 -3.09 9.64 -2.45
CA ALA A 64 -1.98 10.43 -2.98
C ALA A 64 -1.84 11.76 -2.26
N ASP A 65 -2.97 12.40 -1.91
CA ASP A 65 -2.98 13.62 -1.10
C ASP A 65 -2.39 13.38 0.30
N LEU A 66 -2.62 12.19 0.91
CA LEU A 66 -2.08 11.83 2.23
C LEU A 66 -0.56 11.91 2.28
N VAL A 67 0.12 11.45 1.21
CA VAL A 67 1.58 11.34 1.19
C VAL A 67 2.29 12.54 0.56
N ARG A 68 1.57 13.61 0.26
CA ARG A 68 2.12 14.80 -0.42
C ARG A 68 3.34 15.41 0.29
N PHE A 69 3.40 15.34 1.61
CA PHE A 69 4.48 15.87 2.43
C PHE A 69 5.42 14.79 2.99
N GLU A 70 5.29 13.53 2.48
CA GLU A 70 6.09 12.43 2.98
C GLU A 70 7.28 12.17 2.04
N PRO A 71 8.52 12.39 2.48
CA PRO A 71 9.70 12.23 1.64
C PRO A 71 9.86 10.76 1.20
N GLY A 72 10.21 10.56 -0.07
CA GLY A 72 10.45 9.21 -0.62
C GLY A 72 9.21 8.31 -0.73
N VAL A 73 8.00 8.86 -0.54
CA VAL A 73 6.74 8.12 -0.68
C VAL A 73 5.89 8.75 -1.77
N THR A 74 5.40 7.91 -2.69
CA THR A 74 4.48 8.32 -3.75
C THR A 74 3.38 7.29 -3.92
N VAL A 75 2.32 7.67 -4.63
CA VAL A 75 1.23 6.76 -4.99
C VAL A 75 1.27 6.52 -6.48
N SER A 76 1.24 5.26 -6.87
CA SER A 76 1.18 4.83 -8.26
C SER A 76 -0.24 4.98 -8.81
N GLY A 77 -0.35 5.08 -10.14
CA GLY A 77 -1.61 5.18 -10.85
C GLY A 77 -1.77 6.49 -11.57
N THR A 78 -2.85 6.61 -12.28
CA THR A 78 -3.20 7.78 -13.09
C THR A 78 -4.61 8.20 -12.78
N GLY A 79 -4.96 9.46 -13.04
CA GLY A 79 -6.34 9.95 -13.00
C GLY A 79 -7.22 9.41 -14.14
N SER A 80 -6.75 8.40 -14.90
CA SER A 80 -7.47 7.72 -15.97
C SER A 80 -8.23 6.50 -15.46
N ARG A 81 -8.73 5.67 -16.36
CA ARG A 81 -9.66 4.55 -16.13
C ARG A 81 -9.42 3.74 -14.85
N TYR A 82 -8.21 3.42 -14.48
CA TYR A 82 -7.97 2.55 -13.32
C TYR A 82 -7.73 3.30 -12.00
N GLY A 83 -7.58 4.63 -12.04
CA GLY A 83 -7.34 5.45 -10.86
C GLY A 83 -6.00 5.17 -10.17
N LEU A 84 -5.97 5.43 -8.86
CA LEU A 84 -4.80 5.18 -8.02
C LEU A 84 -4.65 3.69 -7.70
N SER A 85 -3.41 3.22 -7.51
CA SER A 85 -3.12 1.83 -7.20
C SER A 85 -2.65 1.67 -5.75
N GLY A 86 -1.38 1.81 -5.51
CA GLY A 86 -0.74 1.59 -4.22
C GLY A 86 0.45 2.50 -4.01
N PHE A 87 1.14 2.29 -2.91
CA PHE A 87 2.27 3.10 -2.51
C PHE A 87 3.56 2.62 -3.17
N ASN A 88 4.44 3.58 -3.46
CA ASN A 88 5.83 3.36 -3.79
C ASN A 88 6.67 4.06 -2.71
N ILE A 89 7.50 3.31 -2.02
CA ILE A 89 8.38 3.78 -0.96
C ILE A 89 9.82 3.60 -1.40
N ARG A 90 10.59 4.69 -1.52
CA ARG A 90 12.00 4.68 -1.93
C ARG A 90 12.25 3.98 -3.27
N GLY A 91 11.26 3.97 -4.19
CA GLY A 91 11.35 3.30 -5.48
C GLY A 91 10.81 1.86 -5.52
N VAL A 92 10.42 1.31 -4.39
CA VAL A 92 9.81 -0.03 -4.28
C VAL A 92 8.31 0.11 -4.12
N GLY A 93 7.53 -0.53 -4.99
CA GLY A 93 6.07 -0.40 -5.04
C GLY A 93 5.35 -1.71 -5.34
N GLY A 94 4.05 -1.61 -5.61
CA GLY A 94 3.17 -2.76 -5.84
C GLY A 94 3.03 -3.63 -4.58
N ASN A 95 2.95 -4.94 -4.76
CA ASN A 95 2.82 -5.89 -3.65
C ASN A 95 4.07 -6.01 -2.75
N ARG A 96 5.15 -5.25 -3.00
CA ARG A 96 6.33 -5.14 -2.14
C ARG A 96 6.19 -4.09 -1.03
N VAL A 97 5.10 -3.33 -1.02
CA VAL A 97 4.71 -2.44 0.08
C VAL A 97 3.45 -3.00 0.72
N LEU A 98 3.56 -3.48 1.95
CA LEU A 98 2.42 -4.01 2.66
C LEU A 98 1.44 -2.89 3.05
N THR A 99 0.18 -3.02 2.66
CA THR A 99 -0.88 -2.11 3.06
C THR A 99 -1.84 -2.80 4.03
N LEU A 100 -2.11 -2.15 5.15
CA LEU A 100 -2.95 -2.68 6.23
C LEU A 100 -4.11 -1.70 6.52
N VAL A 101 -5.28 -2.23 6.86
CA VAL A 101 -6.39 -1.46 7.47
C VAL A 101 -6.81 -2.13 8.77
N ASP A 102 -6.66 -1.43 9.90
CA ASP A 102 -6.84 -1.96 11.26
C ASP A 102 -6.08 -3.29 11.50
N GLY A 103 -4.87 -3.42 10.91
CA GLY A 103 -4.02 -4.59 11.01
C GLY A 103 -4.35 -5.75 10.06
N VAL A 104 -5.39 -5.62 9.22
CA VAL A 104 -5.75 -6.60 8.18
C VAL A 104 -5.13 -6.20 6.85
N ARG A 105 -4.52 -7.16 6.15
CA ARG A 105 -3.91 -6.95 4.83
C ARG A 105 -4.96 -6.52 3.80
N VAL A 106 -4.67 -5.48 3.02
CA VAL A 106 -5.45 -5.13 1.83
C VAL A 106 -5.14 -6.14 0.73
N ALA A 107 -6.12 -6.42 -0.12
CA ALA A 107 -5.96 -7.32 -1.26
C ALA A 107 -4.75 -6.97 -2.13
N GLU A 108 -4.14 -7.99 -2.71
CA GLU A 108 -2.99 -7.81 -3.59
C GLU A 108 -3.37 -7.12 -4.90
N GLU A 109 -2.42 -6.39 -5.47
CA GLU A 109 -2.54 -5.89 -6.84
C GLU A 109 -2.31 -7.05 -7.80
N PHE A 110 -3.22 -7.23 -8.73
CA PHE A 110 -3.06 -8.15 -9.85
C PHE A 110 -3.28 -7.43 -11.17
N SER A 111 -2.33 -7.54 -12.08
CA SER A 111 -2.41 -6.90 -13.39
C SER A 111 -1.95 -7.87 -14.47
N PHE A 112 -2.76 -7.99 -15.51
CA PHE A 112 -2.42 -8.84 -16.64
C PHE A 112 -2.69 -8.13 -17.96
N GLY A 113 -1.64 -7.50 -18.49
CA GLY A 113 -1.68 -6.75 -19.74
C GLY A 113 -2.83 -5.74 -19.79
N PRO A 114 -3.56 -5.64 -20.92
CA PRO A 114 -4.70 -4.73 -21.05
C PRO A 114 -6.02 -5.33 -20.54
N PHE A 115 -6.00 -6.53 -19.96
CA PHE A 115 -7.22 -7.28 -19.63
C PHE A 115 -7.75 -6.97 -18.24
N LEU A 116 -6.85 -6.83 -17.26
CA LEU A 116 -7.21 -6.58 -15.87
C LEU A 116 -6.14 -5.73 -15.20
N SER A 117 -6.57 -4.79 -14.38
CA SER A 117 -5.73 -4.02 -13.47
C SER A 117 -6.46 -3.86 -12.16
N ALA A 118 -6.36 -4.90 -11.31
CA ALA A 118 -6.89 -4.87 -9.95
C ALA A 118 -6.00 -3.97 -9.09
N ARG A 119 -6.57 -2.92 -8.54
CA ARG A 119 -5.88 -1.88 -7.77
C ARG A 119 -6.11 -2.06 -6.27
N ARG A 120 -5.23 -1.48 -5.45
CA ARG A 120 -5.23 -1.63 -3.98
C ARG A 120 -5.85 -0.46 -3.24
N ASP A 121 -6.41 0.53 -3.94
CA ASP A 121 -7.06 1.67 -3.32
C ASP A 121 -8.47 1.30 -2.83
N PHE A 122 -8.55 0.70 -1.65
CA PHE A 122 -9.78 0.32 -0.94
C PHE A 122 -9.99 1.14 0.33
N VAL A 123 -9.41 2.34 0.43
CA VAL A 123 -9.42 3.13 1.66
C VAL A 123 -10.28 4.38 1.50
N ASP A 124 -11.21 4.59 2.44
CA ASP A 124 -11.91 5.86 2.59
C ASP A 124 -11.18 6.73 3.61
N ILE A 125 -10.55 7.82 3.15
CA ILE A 125 -9.76 8.70 4.00
C ILE A 125 -10.59 9.42 5.09
N ASP A 126 -11.91 9.59 4.86
CA ASP A 126 -12.79 10.21 5.84
C ASP A 126 -13.09 9.28 7.04
N SER A 127 -12.76 7.98 6.90
CA SER A 127 -12.86 6.99 7.98
C SER A 127 -11.62 6.89 8.86
N LEU A 128 -10.52 7.56 8.52
CA LEU A 128 -9.22 7.38 9.16
C LEU A 128 -9.06 8.18 10.45
N ALA A 129 -8.53 7.52 11.48
CA ALA A 129 -7.95 8.16 12.65
C ALA A 129 -6.48 8.53 12.37
N THR A 130 -5.71 7.59 11.80
CA THR A 130 -4.31 7.78 11.43
C THR A 130 -3.95 6.99 10.19
N ALA A 131 -2.96 7.49 9.44
CA ALA A 131 -2.19 6.71 8.49
C ALA A 131 -0.72 6.69 8.97
N GLU A 132 -0.16 5.50 9.15
CA GLU A 132 1.21 5.29 9.57
C GLU A 132 2.02 4.75 8.39
N ILE A 133 3.19 5.33 8.11
CA ILE A 133 4.03 4.95 6.99
C ILE A 133 5.43 4.61 7.52
N ALA A 134 5.80 3.34 7.48
CA ALA A 134 7.14 2.89 7.81
C ALA A 134 7.94 2.61 6.54
N ARG A 135 9.13 3.18 6.44
CA ARG A 135 10.01 3.08 5.29
C ARG A 135 11.08 2.02 5.47
N GLY A 136 11.41 1.35 4.36
CA GLY A 136 12.37 0.25 4.33
C GLY A 136 11.81 -1.05 4.88
N PRO A 137 12.57 -2.14 4.80
CA PRO A 137 12.12 -3.48 5.16
C PRO A 137 11.65 -3.56 6.62
N ILE A 138 10.51 -4.21 6.84
CA ILE A 138 9.93 -4.40 8.17
C ILE A 138 9.27 -5.80 8.30
N SER A 139 9.74 -6.76 7.48
CA SER A 139 9.23 -8.14 7.48
C SER A 139 9.43 -8.84 8.81
N SER A 140 10.44 -8.47 9.60
CA SER A 140 10.64 -8.99 10.96
C SER A 140 9.45 -8.72 11.92
N LEU A 141 8.53 -7.83 11.57
CA LEU A 141 7.29 -7.58 12.32
C LEU A 141 6.05 -8.04 11.55
N TRP A 142 5.99 -7.80 10.23
CA TRP A 142 4.75 -7.91 9.46
C TRP A 142 4.77 -9.02 8.40
N GLY A 143 5.94 -9.70 8.23
CA GLY A 143 6.11 -10.83 7.32
C GLY A 143 6.27 -10.43 5.86
N SER A 144 5.90 -11.33 4.96
CA SER A 144 5.96 -11.13 3.51
C SER A 144 5.32 -9.82 3.06
N ASP A 145 5.79 -9.26 1.94
CA ASP A 145 5.32 -8.03 1.29
C ASP A 145 5.72 -6.72 1.99
N ALA A 146 6.34 -6.79 3.18
CA ALA A 146 6.90 -5.63 3.85
C ALA A 146 8.37 -5.39 3.44
N LEU A 147 8.69 -5.61 2.15
CA LEU A 147 10.03 -5.50 1.57
C LEU A 147 10.45 -4.03 1.39
N GLY A 148 9.58 -3.20 0.82
CA GLY A 148 9.81 -1.76 0.62
C GLY A 148 9.36 -0.90 1.78
N GLY A 149 8.42 -1.41 2.59
CA GLY A 149 7.83 -0.72 3.72
C GLY A 149 6.41 -1.17 4.03
N VAL A 150 5.78 -0.47 4.97
CA VAL A 150 4.39 -0.75 5.37
C VAL A 150 3.61 0.55 5.47
N VAL A 151 2.39 0.57 4.96
CA VAL A 151 1.40 1.63 5.17
C VAL A 151 0.22 1.05 5.94
N ALA A 152 -0.02 1.55 7.15
CA ALA A 152 -1.11 1.10 7.99
C ALA A 152 -2.13 2.23 8.19
N PHE A 153 -3.37 1.93 7.87
CA PHE A 153 -4.51 2.78 8.09
C PHE A 153 -5.26 2.30 9.33
N ASN A 154 -5.41 3.19 10.30
CA ASN A 154 -6.23 2.93 11.47
C ASN A 154 -7.51 3.74 11.34
N THR A 155 -8.66 3.06 11.35
CA THR A 155 -9.95 3.73 11.21
C THR A 155 -10.45 4.27 12.55
N LEU A 156 -11.23 5.35 12.51
CA LEU A 156 -11.82 5.99 13.69
C LEU A 156 -12.46 4.98 14.63
N SER A 157 -12.32 5.21 15.92
CA SER A 157 -12.95 4.43 16.98
C SER A 157 -13.99 5.26 17.74
N PRO A 158 -14.90 4.64 18.49
CA PRO A 158 -15.80 5.36 19.39
C PRO A 158 -15.06 6.28 20.35
N ARG A 159 -13.87 5.88 20.85
CA ARG A 159 -13.06 6.67 21.79
C ARG A 159 -12.53 7.97 21.18
N ASP A 160 -12.10 7.92 19.91
CA ASP A 160 -11.58 9.10 19.19
C ASP A 160 -12.65 10.20 19.09
N LEU A 161 -13.92 9.79 18.95
CA LEU A 161 -15.05 10.67 18.75
C LEU A 161 -15.69 11.14 20.06
N LEU A 162 -15.91 10.22 20.99
CA LEU A 162 -16.65 10.50 22.22
C LEU A 162 -15.80 11.27 23.23
N ARG A 163 -14.51 10.92 23.33
CA ARG A 163 -13.63 11.44 24.39
C ARG A 163 -14.31 11.30 25.77
N GLU A 164 -14.81 12.38 26.34
CA GLU A 164 -15.55 12.39 27.63
C GLU A 164 -17.07 12.53 27.46
N LYS A 165 -17.58 12.57 26.21
CA LYS A 165 -19.01 12.75 25.92
C LYS A 165 -19.71 11.40 25.80
N ARG A 166 -20.99 11.36 26.14
CA ARG A 166 -21.81 10.17 25.93
C ARG A 166 -22.38 10.03 24.52
N PHE A 167 -22.34 11.10 23.73
CA PHE A 167 -22.87 11.13 22.38
C PHE A 167 -22.06 12.07 21.49
N TYR A 168 -21.83 11.65 20.27
CA TYR A 168 -21.20 12.43 19.22
C TYR A 168 -22.00 12.31 17.93
N SER A 169 -22.14 13.41 17.19
CA SER A 169 -22.59 13.44 15.80
C SER A 169 -21.73 14.42 15.02
N GLY A 170 -21.20 13.97 13.90
CA GLY A 170 -20.38 14.75 12.99
C GLY A 170 -20.94 14.71 11.57
N TYR A 171 -20.80 15.83 10.85
CA TYR A 171 -21.18 15.96 9.45
C TYR A 171 -20.01 16.65 8.71
N LYS A 172 -19.57 16.06 7.60
CA LYS A 172 -18.59 16.66 6.70
C LYS A 172 -19.21 16.77 5.31
N LEU A 173 -19.06 17.93 4.69
CA LEU A 173 -19.41 18.15 3.29
C LEU A 173 -18.20 18.77 2.60
N GLY A 174 -17.84 18.23 1.45
CA GLY A 174 -16.71 18.70 0.66
C GLY A 174 -17.07 18.78 -0.82
N TYR A 175 -16.42 19.69 -1.53
CA TYR A 175 -16.47 19.81 -2.98
C TYR A 175 -15.07 20.09 -3.52
N SER A 176 -14.70 19.41 -4.59
CA SER A 176 -13.47 19.66 -5.33
C SER A 176 -13.78 20.04 -6.76
N SER A 177 -13.22 21.15 -7.23
CA SER A 177 -13.39 21.58 -8.63
C SER A 177 -12.44 20.88 -9.58
N ALA A 178 -11.45 20.13 -9.10
CA ALA A 178 -10.48 19.43 -9.94
C ALA A 178 -11.11 18.24 -10.68
N ASP A 179 -12.10 17.62 -10.07
CA ASP A 179 -12.81 16.44 -10.55
C ASP A 179 -14.33 16.55 -10.33
N HIS A 180 -14.81 17.74 -10.10
CA HIS A 180 -16.21 18.06 -9.75
C HIS A 180 -16.78 17.14 -8.65
N SER A 181 -15.90 16.59 -7.79
CA SER A 181 -16.35 15.67 -6.77
C SER A 181 -17.05 16.37 -5.61
N SER A 182 -18.06 15.71 -5.09
CA SER A 182 -18.75 16.05 -3.84
C SER A 182 -18.69 14.88 -2.88
N VAL A 183 -18.41 15.15 -1.61
CA VAL A 183 -18.38 14.15 -0.54
C VAL A 183 -19.29 14.57 0.59
N GLY A 184 -20.02 13.63 1.14
CA GLY A 184 -20.79 13.77 2.36
C GLY A 184 -20.49 12.63 3.32
N THR A 185 -20.03 12.96 4.54
CA THR A 185 -19.76 11.99 5.61
C THR A 185 -20.63 12.29 6.82
N VAL A 186 -21.26 11.27 7.37
CA VAL A 186 -22.02 11.31 8.61
C VAL A 186 -21.42 10.33 9.60
N THR A 187 -21.11 10.80 10.80
CA THR A 187 -20.55 9.97 11.85
C THR A 187 -21.39 10.13 13.12
N ILE A 188 -21.83 9.03 13.70
CA ILE A 188 -22.57 8.99 14.95
C ILE A 188 -21.87 8.03 15.90
N ALA A 189 -21.68 8.44 17.15
CA ALA A 189 -21.15 7.58 18.19
C ALA A 189 -21.91 7.76 19.50
N GLY A 190 -21.99 6.70 20.29
CA GLY A 190 -22.67 6.67 21.58
C GLY A 190 -21.97 5.80 22.60
N ASP A 191 -22.04 6.20 23.87
CA ASP A 191 -21.52 5.48 25.02
C ASP A 191 -22.66 5.12 25.99
N ALA A 192 -22.82 3.83 26.24
CA ALA A 192 -23.76 3.26 27.21
C ALA A 192 -23.05 2.71 28.49
N GLY A 193 -21.86 3.19 28.81
CA GLY A 193 -21.05 2.83 29.95
C GLY A 193 -20.02 1.74 29.60
N GLN A 194 -20.41 0.47 29.64
CA GLN A 194 -19.50 -0.61 29.28
C GLN A 194 -19.37 -0.80 27.76
N VAL A 195 -20.28 -0.27 26.98
CA VAL A 195 -20.32 -0.42 25.50
C VAL A 195 -20.34 0.95 24.87
N SER A 196 -19.37 1.19 24.02
CA SER A 196 -19.33 2.33 23.11
C SER A 196 -19.46 1.85 21.68
N SER A 197 -20.15 2.59 20.83
CA SER A 197 -20.34 2.21 19.43
C SER A 197 -20.29 3.42 18.51
N MET A 198 -19.94 3.19 17.24
CA MET A 198 -20.00 4.20 16.20
C MET A 198 -20.44 3.62 14.86
N VAL A 199 -21.03 4.49 14.05
CA VAL A 199 -21.29 4.24 12.63
C VAL A 199 -20.84 5.47 11.86
N LEU A 200 -20.10 5.23 10.78
CA LEU A 200 -19.68 6.23 9.81
C LEU A 200 -20.21 5.80 8.43
N LEU A 201 -20.78 6.75 7.71
CA LEU A 201 -21.20 6.61 6.32
C LEU A 201 -20.58 7.72 5.50
N THR A 202 -19.83 7.37 4.44
CA THR A 202 -19.32 8.30 3.43
C THR A 202 -19.96 7.99 2.09
N LEU A 203 -20.38 9.03 1.39
CA LEU A 203 -20.85 8.98 -0.01
C LEU A 203 -20.04 10.01 -0.81
N ARG A 204 -19.48 9.57 -1.91
CA ARG A 204 -18.70 10.42 -2.83
C ARG A 204 -19.14 10.21 -4.27
N ASN A 205 -19.31 11.30 -5.02
CA ASN A 205 -19.51 11.28 -6.46
C ASN A 205 -18.51 12.22 -7.10
N GLY A 206 -18.02 11.92 -8.29
CA GLY A 206 -17.05 12.75 -9.00
C GLY A 206 -17.02 12.42 -10.49
N GLN A 207 -16.16 13.12 -11.19
CA GLN A 207 -15.92 12.97 -12.62
C GLN A 207 -14.41 12.79 -12.85
N GLU A 208 -13.98 12.80 -14.12
CA GLU A 208 -12.56 12.82 -14.47
C GLU A 208 -11.84 14.03 -13.87
N THR A 209 -10.58 13.84 -13.49
CA THR A 209 -9.74 14.96 -13.07
C THR A 209 -9.42 15.85 -14.27
N GLU A 210 -9.80 17.11 -14.22
CA GLU A 210 -9.51 18.10 -15.26
C GLU A 210 -8.00 18.36 -15.39
N ASN A 211 -7.56 18.62 -16.61
CA ASN A 211 -6.21 19.09 -16.90
C ASN A 211 -6.25 20.48 -17.58
N ASN A 212 -5.11 21.13 -17.70
CA ASN A 212 -5.00 22.44 -18.33
C ASN A 212 -4.92 22.38 -19.87
N ALA A 213 -5.12 21.22 -20.49
CA ALA A 213 -5.03 21.05 -21.93
C ALA A 213 -6.33 21.47 -22.61
N ASN A 214 -6.35 22.65 -23.18
CA ASN A 214 -7.47 23.19 -23.92
C ASN A 214 -7.16 23.18 -25.43
N GLY A 215 -8.06 22.63 -26.24
CA GLY A 215 -8.05 22.78 -27.69
C GLY A 215 -7.68 21.57 -28.54
N GLY A 216 -7.59 20.39 -27.96
CA GLY A 216 -7.50 19.12 -28.71
C GLY A 216 -8.85 18.72 -29.34
N PRO A 217 -8.88 17.70 -30.22
CA PRO A 217 -10.11 17.16 -30.77
C PRO A 217 -10.98 16.51 -29.67
N GLU A 218 -12.27 16.40 -29.93
CA GLU A 218 -13.22 15.78 -29.00
C GLU A 218 -12.90 14.30 -28.73
N TYR A 219 -12.33 13.60 -29.71
CA TYR A 219 -11.97 12.18 -29.63
C TYR A 219 -10.71 11.87 -30.45
N GLY A 220 -10.12 10.69 -30.20
CA GLY A 220 -8.96 10.16 -30.92
C GLY A 220 -7.63 10.40 -30.20
N ALA A 221 -6.54 9.91 -30.81
CA ALA A 221 -5.19 9.92 -30.21
C ALA A 221 -4.64 11.31 -29.89
N GLU A 222 -5.09 12.34 -30.60
CA GLU A 222 -4.67 13.73 -30.38
C GLU A 222 -5.55 14.45 -29.34
N ARG A 223 -6.50 13.73 -28.72
CA ARG A 223 -7.29 14.26 -27.61
C ARG A 223 -6.36 14.60 -26.44
N THR A 224 -6.45 15.83 -25.97
CA THR A 224 -5.64 16.33 -24.86
C THR A 224 -6.42 16.41 -23.53
N SER A 225 -7.74 16.46 -23.60
CA SER A 225 -8.60 16.39 -22.41
C SER A 225 -8.70 14.96 -21.90
N PRO A 226 -8.85 14.74 -20.58
CA PRO A 226 -9.06 13.40 -20.00
C PRO A 226 -10.29 12.73 -20.58
N ASP A 227 -10.31 11.40 -20.56
CA ASP A 227 -11.49 10.64 -20.92
C ASP A 227 -12.59 10.86 -19.88
N GLN A 228 -13.84 10.93 -20.35
CA GLN A 228 -14.98 11.21 -19.48
C GLN A 228 -15.21 10.08 -18.48
N GLN A 229 -15.34 10.43 -17.20
CA GLN A 229 -15.61 9.50 -16.12
C GLN A 229 -16.77 9.97 -15.24
N ASP A 230 -17.56 9.01 -14.77
CA ASP A 230 -18.48 9.16 -13.65
C ASP A 230 -18.03 8.22 -12.53
N THR A 231 -17.72 8.76 -11.36
CA THR A 231 -17.23 7.98 -10.21
C THR A 231 -18.20 8.05 -9.05
N LYS A 232 -18.41 6.92 -8.37
CA LYS A 232 -19.21 6.83 -7.15
C LYS A 232 -18.48 5.96 -6.15
N ALA A 233 -18.34 6.46 -4.91
CA ALA A 233 -17.82 5.67 -3.82
C ALA A 233 -18.74 5.75 -2.61
N ARG A 234 -18.83 4.65 -1.89
CA ARG A 234 -19.52 4.56 -0.61
C ARG A 234 -18.69 3.74 0.37
N ASN A 235 -18.66 4.21 1.60
CA ASN A 235 -18.04 3.48 2.70
C ASN A 235 -18.98 3.47 3.91
N VAL A 236 -19.12 2.32 4.54
CA VAL A 236 -19.82 2.16 5.82
C VAL A 236 -18.87 1.48 6.78
N THR A 237 -18.57 2.14 7.90
CA THR A 237 -17.77 1.57 8.99
C THR A 237 -18.59 1.57 10.27
N ALA A 238 -18.72 0.42 10.91
CA ALA A 238 -19.35 0.27 12.21
C ALA A 238 -18.38 -0.36 13.20
N LYS A 239 -18.21 0.25 14.37
CA LYS A 239 -17.37 -0.29 15.46
C LYS A 239 -18.14 -0.36 16.76
N LEU A 240 -17.85 -1.39 17.53
CA LEU A 240 -18.36 -1.60 18.87
C LEU A 240 -17.18 -1.96 19.78
N ASP A 241 -17.01 -1.18 20.84
CA ASP A 241 -16.02 -1.40 21.90
C ASP A 241 -16.76 -1.79 23.16
N TRP A 242 -16.57 -3.00 23.62
CA TRP A 242 -17.16 -3.52 24.85
C TRP A 242 -16.11 -3.73 25.93
N ASN A 243 -16.11 -2.92 26.96
CA ASN A 243 -15.32 -3.10 28.18
C ASN A 243 -16.00 -4.15 29.06
N ILE A 244 -15.63 -5.42 28.89
CA ILE A 244 -16.20 -6.56 29.65
C ILE A 244 -15.87 -6.43 31.13
N ALA A 245 -14.63 -6.00 31.41
CA ALA A 245 -14.12 -5.66 32.74
C ALA A 245 -13.05 -4.56 32.61
N ASP A 246 -12.54 -4.05 33.74
CA ASP A 246 -11.55 -2.95 33.74
C ASP A 246 -10.28 -3.26 32.93
N ASN A 247 -9.93 -4.55 32.85
CA ASN A 247 -8.74 -5.02 32.11
C ASN A 247 -9.08 -5.89 30.90
N GLN A 248 -10.34 -5.92 30.45
CA GLN A 248 -10.78 -6.76 29.34
C GLN A 248 -11.66 -5.97 28.38
N SER A 249 -11.33 -6.00 27.10
CA SER A 249 -12.15 -5.38 26.06
C SER A 249 -12.34 -6.30 24.86
N LEU A 250 -13.47 -6.14 24.20
CA LEU A 250 -13.81 -6.79 22.94
C LEU A 250 -14.17 -5.70 21.93
N ILE A 251 -13.47 -5.69 20.82
CA ILE A 251 -13.68 -4.74 19.73
C ILE A 251 -14.20 -5.51 18.51
N VAL A 252 -15.32 -5.07 17.97
CA VAL A 252 -15.90 -5.58 16.73
C VAL A 252 -15.86 -4.46 15.70
N THR A 253 -15.32 -4.74 14.51
CA THR A 253 -15.35 -3.82 13.38
C THR A 253 -16.02 -4.49 12.19
N LEU A 254 -16.96 -3.79 11.57
CA LEU A 254 -17.58 -4.16 10.30
C LEU A 254 -17.38 -3.01 9.31
N GLU A 255 -16.94 -3.35 8.11
CA GLU A 255 -16.70 -2.36 7.06
C GLU A 255 -17.20 -2.89 5.71
N SER A 256 -17.78 -1.98 4.91
CA SER A 256 -18.12 -2.22 3.52
C SER A 256 -17.72 -0.99 2.71
N PHE A 257 -16.82 -1.20 1.76
CA PHE A 257 -16.35 -0.20 0.81
C PHE A 257 -16.76 -0.61 -0.59
N LYS A 258 -17.28 0.31 -1.38
CA LYS A 258 -17.56 0.11 -2.81
C LYS A 258 -17.18 1.36 -3.60
N ASN A 259 -16.52 1.14 -4.74
CA ASN A 259 -16.19 2.19 -5.71
C ASN A 259 -16.62 1.73 -7.11
N GLU A 260 -17.36 2.56 -7.81
CA GLU A 260 -17.85 2.35 -9.18
C GLU A 260 -17.29 3.48 -10.07
N MET A 261 -16.86 3.13 -11.29
CA MET A 261 -16.29 4.08 -12.25
C MET A 261 -16.73 3.71 -13.67
N ASP A 262 -17.52 4.57 -14.28
CA ASP A 262 -17.93 4.48 -15.68
C ASP A 262 -17.03 5.41 -16.51
N THR A 263 -16.36 4.89 -17.55
CA THR A 263 -15.44 5.66 -18.40
C THR A 263 -15.80 5.55 -19.87
N LYS A 264 -15.93 6.69 -20.56
CA LYS A 264 -15.94 6.76 -22.02
C LYS A 264 -14.54 7.03 -22.51
N ILE A 265 -13.88 6.03 -23.09
CA ILE A 265 -12.48 6.12 -23.54
C ILE A 265 -12.44 6.81 -24.90
N LEU A 266 -12.70 8.11 -24.91
CA LEU A 266 -12.79 8.95 -26.11
C LEU A 266 -11.45 9.07 -26.83
N SER A 267 -10.35 8.94 -26.09
CA SER A 267 -8.99 8.92 -26.64
C SER A 267 -8.77 7.78 -27.63
N ASP A 268 -9.54 6.69 -27.55
CA ASP A 268 -9.43 5.54 -28.43
C ASP A 268 -10.38 5.59 -29.63
N TYR A 269 -11.32 6.53 -29.69
CA TYR A 269 -12.27 6.62 -30.81
C TYR A 269 -11.56 7.05 -32.09
N GLY A 270 -11.90 6.41 -33.19
CA GLY A 270 -11.30 6.69 -34.49
C GLY A 270 -9.87 6.14 -34.67
N ILE A 271 -9.34 5.41 -33.70
CA ILE A 271 -8.01 4.81 -33.77
C ILE A 271 -8.05 3.43 -34.44
N TYR A 272 -7.02 3.15 -35.22
CA TYR A 272 -6.78 1.81 -35.76
C TYR A 272 -5.90 1.01 -34.80
N SER A 273 -6.50 0.05 -34.08
CA SER A 273 -5.78 -0.92 -33.28
C SER A 273 -5.59 -2.22 -34.05
N ARG A 274 -4.35 -2.55 -34.41
CA ARG A 274 -4.01 -3.75 -35.21
C ARG A 274 -4.86 -3.88 -36.49
N GLY A 275 -5.10 -2.75 -37.16
CA GLY A 275 -5.89 -2.68 -38.38
C GLY A 275 -7.41 -2.62 -38.19
N THR A 276 -7.93 -2.70 -36.97
CA THR A 276 -9.34 -2.56 -36.64
C THR A 276 -9.63 -1.14 -36.18
N LEU A 277 -10.63 -0.49 -36.79
CA LEU A 277 -11.08 0.84 -36.35
C LEU A 277 -11.94 0.72 -35.12
N ILE A 278 -11.61 1.47 -34.07
CA ILE A 278 -12.42 1.59 -32.85
C ILE A 278 -13.44 2.71 -33.03
N ASN A 279 -14.71 2.37 -33.04
CA ASN A 279 -15.81 3.33 -33.18
C ASN A 279 -16.23 3.92 -31.84
N SER A 280 -16.27 3.08 -30.80
CA SER A 280 -16.49 3.49 -29.41
C SER A 280 -15.88 2.48 -28.45
N ARG A 281 -15.51 2.95 -27.26
CA ARG A 281 -14.98 2.12 -26.18
C ARG A 281 -15.47 2.68 -24.85
N GLU A 282 -16.20 1.88 -24.10
CA GLU A 282 -16.79 2.25 -22.81
C GLU A 282 -16.43 1.19 -21.77
N ALA A 283 -16.04 1.62 -20.59
CA ALA A 283 -15.68 0.76 -19.47
C ALA A 283 -16.57 1.03 -18.27
N ALA A 284 -16.89 -0.03 -17.52
CA ALA A 284 -17.49 0.04 -16.20
C ALA A 284 -16.64 -0.83 -15.25
N ASP A 285 -16.06 -0.18 -14.25
CA ASP A 285 -15.12 -0.80 -13.32
C ASP A 285 -15.65 -0.66 -11.90
N GLU A 286 -15.62 -1.75 -11.14
CA GLU A 286 -16.06 -1.81 -9.75
C GLU A 286 -14.96 -2.36 -8.84
N ARG A 287 -14.88 -1.85 -7.62
CA ARG A 287 -14.05 -2.37 -6.54
C ARG A 287 -14.88 -2.43 -5.27
N ASP A 288 -14.96 -3.62 -4.73
CA ASP A 288 -15.71 -3.90 -3.50
C ASP A 288 -14.79 -4.51 -2.45
N ARG A 289 -14.98 -4.12 -1.17
CA ARG A 289 -14.37 -4.78 -0.03
C ARG A 289 -15.35 -4.85 1.12
N SER A 290 -15.51 -6.03 1.68
CA SER A 290 -16.23 -6.28 2.93
C SER A 290 -15.30 -6.89 3.95
N ARG A 291 -15.34 -6.41 5.20
CA ARG A 291 -14.45 -6.84 6.26
C ARG A 291 -15.18 -6.95 7.60
N ALA A 292 -14.86 -8.00 8.35
CA ALA A 292 -15.27 -8.17 9.74
C ALA A 292 -14.04 -8.53 10.58
N THR A 293 -13.86 -7.85 11.72
CA THR A 293 -12.80 -8.15 12.67
C THR A 293 -13.36 -8.27 14.09
N LEU A 294 -12.76 -9.18 14.86
CA LEU A 294 -13.02 -9.38 16.27
C LEU A 294 -11.69 -9.35 16.99
N ARG A 295 -11.50 -8.40 17.92
CA ARG A 295 -10.29 -8.27 18.71
C ARG A 295 -10.62 -8.31 20.20
N TYR A 296 -10.07 -9.29 20.88
CA TYR A 296 -10.13 -9.41 22.34
C TYR A 296 -8.80 -8.98 22.95
N GLN A 297 -8.83 -8.09 23.94
CA GLN A 297 -7.65 -7.56 24.63
C GLN A 297 -7.75 -7.79 26.12
N LEU A 298 -6.61 -8.19 26.70
CA LEU A 298 -6.39 -8.34 28.12
C LEU A 298 -5.21 -7.45 28.52
N ASN A 299 -5.37 -6.63 29.53
CA ASN A 299 -4.31 -5.79 30.10
C ASN A 299 -4.03 -6.20 31.53
N GLN A 300 -2.76 -6.08 31.96
CA GLN A 300 -2.34 -6.38 33.34
C GLN A 300 -2.79 -7.77 33.83
N VAL A 301 -2.50 -8.80 33.02
CA VAL A 301 -2.95 -10.19 33.27
C VAL A 301 -2.21 -10.80 34.45
N PHE A 302 -0.88 -10.62 34.47
CA PHE A 302 0.02 -11.05 35.54
C PHE A 302 1.13 -9.99 35.72
N PRO A 303 1.87 -10.01 36.84
CA PRO A 303 2.96 -9.05 37.06
C PRO A 303 4.03 -9.02 35.97
N TRP A 304 4.16 -10.10 35.21
CA TRP A 304 5.12 -10.25 34.11
C TRP A 304 4.46 -10.20 32.71
N LEU A 305 3.14 -10.34 32.62
CA LEU A 305 2.38 -10.28 31.37
C LEU A 305 1.53 -9.01 31.37
N GLU A 306 2.02 -7.98 30.69
CA GLU A 306 1.40 -6.66 30.63
C GLU A 306 0.12 -6.69 29.79
N SER A 307 0.18 -7.31 28.60
CA SER A 307 -0.97 -7.39 27.73
C SER A 307 -0.99 -8.67 26.89
N ALA A 308 -2.20 -9.05 26.49
CA ALA A 308 -2.44 -10.10 25.51
C ALA A 308 -3.57 -9.65 24.57
N ALA A 309 -3.43 -9.89 23.29
CA ALA A 309 -4.44 -9.60 22.28
C ALA A 309 -4.64 -10.80 21.37
N LEU A 310 -5.89 -11.12 21.07
CA LEU A 310 -6.29 -12.10 20.08
C LEU A 310 -7.18 -11.40 19.06
N THR A 311 -6.81 -11.46 17.78
CA THR A 311 -7.61 -10.90 16.70
C THR A 311 -7.98 -12.00 15.72
N ALA A 312 -9.24 -12.06 15.30
CA ALA A 312 -9.70 -12.88 14.19
C ALA A 312 -10.38 -11.98 13.17
N TYR A 313 -10.21 -12.28 11.90
CA TYR A 313 -10.74 -11.45 10.82
C TYR A 313 -11.11 -12.26 9.58
N TRP A 314 -12.05 -11.70 8.84
CA TRP A 314 -12.43 -12.10 7.51
C TRP A 314 -12.53 -10.86 6.62
N GLN A 315 -12.07 -10.99 5.39
CA GLN A 315 -12.17 -9.95 4.36
C GLN A 315 -12.39 -10.60 3.01
N GLU A 316 -13.25 -9.99 2.21
CA GLU A 316 -13.46 -10.31 0.81
C GLU A 316 -13.27 -9.03 -0.01
N SER A 317 -12.54 -9.11 -1.10
CA SER A 317 -12.25 -8.00 -2.00
C SER A 317 -12.42 -8.47 -3.43
N GLU A 318 -13.11 -7.68 -4.24
CA GLU A 318 -13.31 -7.93 -5.66
C GLU A 318 -12.93 -6.69 -6.48
N SER A 319 -12.26 -6.91 -7.61
CA SER A 319 -12.09 -5.95 -8.68
C SER A 319 -12.75 -6.51 -9.92
N TYR A 320 -13.82 -5.89 -10.36
CA TYR A 320 -14.58 -6.26 -11.57
C TYR A 320 -14.39 -5.17 -12.63
N GLN A 321 -14.03 -5.56 -13.83
CA GLN A 321 -13.78 -4.65 -14.94
C GLN A 321 -14.51 -5.12 -16.19
N SER A 322 -15.30 -4.25 -16.79
CA SER A 322 -15.95 -4.52 -18.07
C SER A 322 -15.56 -3.48 -19.12
N LEU A 323 -15.49 -3.91 -20.36
CA LEU A 323 -15.16 -3.09 -21.51
C LEU A 323 -16.04 -3.47 -22.69
N ILE A 324 -16.87 -2.54 -23.16
CA ILE A 324 -17.68 -2.70 -24.36
C ILE A 324 -17.05 -1.86 -25.47
N GLU A 325 -16.82 -2.50 -26.61
CA GLU A 325 -16.15 -1.89 -27.76
C GLU A 325 -16.98 -2.10 -29.03
N SER A 326 -17.29 -1.00 -29.72
CA SER A 326 -17.79 -1.07 -31.10
C SER A 326 -16.62 -0.87 -32.04
N ARG A 327 -16.45 -1.77 -33.02
CA ARG A 327 -15.29 -1.78 -33.88
C ARG A 327 -15.61 -2.23 -35.31
N SER A 328 -14.79 -1.76 -36.26
CA SER A 328 -14.88 -2.12 -37.67
C SER A 328 -13.56 -2.74 -38.12
N PRO A 329 -13.48 -4.08 -38.26
CA PRO A 329 -12.28 -4.74 -38.76
C PRO A 329 -12.09 -4.45 -40.26
N PRO A 330 -10.81 -4.41 -40.76
CA PRO A 330 -10.52 -4.14 -42.16
C PRO A 330 -10.78 -5.34 -43.05
N PRO A 331 -10.90 -5.12 -44.35
CA PRO A 331 -11.36 -3.93 -45.06
C PRO A 331 -12.83 -4.00 -45.45
N TYR A 332 -13.54 -5.07 -45.08
CA TYR A 332 -14.93 -5.36 -45.54
C TYR A 332 -15.74 -6.13 -44.53
N LEU A 333 -15.28 -6.23 -43.26
CA LEU A 333 -16.04 -6.93 -42.24
C LEU A 333 -17.01 -5.93 -41.59
N PHE A 334 -18.20 -6.41 -41.37
CA PHE A 334 -19.30 -5.65 -40.74
C PHE A 334 -18.88 -5.20 -39.33
N ASN A 335 -19.48 -4.11 -38.86
CA ASN A 335 -19.30 -3.66 -37.47
C ASN A 335 -19.46 -4.82 -36.49
N GLN A 336 -18.61 -4.84 -35.51
CA GLN A 336 -18.63 -5.83 -34.43
C GLN A 336 -18.83 -5.12 -33.09
N SER A 337 -19.58 -5.79 -32.22
CA SER A 337 -19.57 -5.44 -30.79
C SER A 337 -18.73 -6.45 -30.03
N ARG A 338 -17.83 -5.96 -29.23
CA ARG A 338 -16.94 -6.76 -28.39
C ARG A 338 -17.18 -6.42 -26.93
N ASP A 339 -17.44 -7.43 -26.15
CA ASP A 339 -17.56 -7.36 -24.70
C ASP A 339 -16.37 -8.07 -24.05
N ARG A 340 -15.80 -7.49 -23.00
CA ARG A 340 -14.72 -8.05 -22.18
C ARG A 340 -15.01 -7.79 -20.73
N ILE A 341 -15.02 -8.87 -19.97
CA ILE A 341 -15.19 -8.88 -18.52
C ILE A 341 -13.95 -9.51 -17.92
N SER A 342 -13.45 -8.91 -16.87
CA SER A 342 -12.35 -9.46 -16.07
C SER A 342 -12.61 -9.20 -14.59
N SER A 343 -12.43 -10.22 -13.76
CA SER A 343 -12.53 -10.10 -12.31
C SER A 343 -11.30 -10.70 -11.63
N PHE A 344 -10.97 -10.13 -10.50
CA PHE A 344 -10.03 -10.67 -9.52
C PHE A 344 -10.67 -10.58 -8.15
N GLU A 345 -10.78 -11.71 -7.49
CA GLU A 345 -11.36 -11.88 -6.17
C GLU A 345 -10.32 -12.45 -5.22
N GLN A 346 -10.21 -11.87 -4.04
CA GLN A 346 -9.39 -12.37 -2.96
C GLN A 346 -10.17 -12.38 -1.65
N THR A 347 -10.28 -13.57 -1.05
CA THR A 347 -10.80 -13.76 0.30
C THR A 347 -9.65 -13.98 1.26
N VAL A 348 -9.65 -13.31 2.40
CA VAL A 348 -8.65 -13.46 3.47
C VAL A 348 -9.34 -13.85 4.76
N VAL A 349 -8.89 -14.95 5.37
CA VAL A 349 -9.30 -15.35 6.73
C VAL A 349 -8.05 -15.46 7.58
N GLY A 350 -8.06 -14.87 8.77
CA GLY A 350 -6.86 -14.94 9.61
C GLY A 350 -7.14 -14.73 11.09
N ALA A 351 -6.11 -15.07 11.85
CA ALA A 351 -6.06 -14.82 13.28
C ALA A 351 -4.64 -14.48 13.71
N ASN A 352 -4.49 -13.59 14.67
CA ASN A 352 -3.21 -13.35 15.33
C ASN A 352 -3.36 -13.35 16.84
N ALA A 353 -2.32 -13.83 17.53
CA ALA A 353 -2.19 -13.77 18.97
C ALA A 353 -0.89 -13.05 19.30
N GLN A 354 -0.97 -12.03 20.15
CA GLN A 354 0.16 -11.22 20.57
C GLN A 354 0.18 -11.08 22.08
N LEU A 355 1.37 -11.21 22.65
CA LEU A 355 1.62 -11.03 24.09
C LEU A 355 2.75 -10.01 24.27
N SER A 356 2.65 -9.21 25.34
CA SER A 356 3.69 -8.30 25.78
C SER A 356 4.02 -8.57 27.23
N SER A 357 5.30 -8.78 27.53
CA SER A 357 5.80 -9.10 28.87
C SER A 357 6.87 -8.10 29.29
N VAL A 358 6.77 -7.59 30.51
CA VAL A 358 7.72 -6.62 31.06
C VAL A 358 8.54 -7.25 32.18
N PHE A 359 9.86 -7.15 32.07
CA PHE A 359 10.82 -7.62 33.08
C PHE A 359 11.71 -6.46 33.52
N LEU A 360 11.71 -6.17 34.81
CA LEU A 360 12.45 -5.10 35.43
C LEU A 360 13.68 -5.65 36.12
N SER A 361 14.84 -5.06 35.86
CA SER A 361 16.08 -5.26 36.60
C SER A 361 16.54 -3.92 37.20
N SER A 362 17.59 -3.91 37.99
CA SER A 362 18.07 -2.68 38.65
C SER A 362 18.43 -1.55 37.69
N ASN A 363 18.88 -1.87 36.47
CA ASN A 363 19.37 -0.89 35.48
C ASN A 363 18.82 -1.11 34.08
N THR A 364 17.89 -2.08 33.88
CA THR A 364 17.34 -2.42 32.56
C THR A 364 15.86 -2.72 32.67
N THR A 365 15.10 -2.26 31.69
CA THR A 365 13.72 -2.69 31.45
C THR A 365 13.69 -3.46 30.14
N HIS A 366 13.12 -4.65 30.16
CA HIS A 366 12.87 -5.45 28.97
C HIS A 366 11.37 -5.50 28.72
N THR A 367 10.93 -5.05 27.55
CA THR A 367 9.56 -5.25 27.06
C THR A 367 9.60 -6.21 25.89
N ILE A 368 9.24 -7.46 26.16
CA ILE A 368 9.27 -8.53 25.16
C ILE A 368 7.89 -8.67 24.54
N THR A 369 7.78 -8.39 23.25
CA THR A 369 6.57 -8.61 22.45
C THR A 369 6.79 -9.83 21.56
N TYR A 370 5.87 -10.80 21.65
CA TYR A 370 5.95 -12.04 20.88
C TYR A 370 4.57 -12.53 20.49
N GLY A 371 4.50 -13.34 19.45
CA GLY A 371 3.21 -13.80 18.99
C GLY A 371 3.24 -14.76 17.81
N LEU A 372 2.04 -15.06 17.35
CA LEU A 372 1.75 -15.95 16.23
C LEU A 372 0.77 -15.27 15.29
N ASP A 373 1.05 -15.33 14.00
CA ASP A 373 0.13 -14.92 12.94
C ASP A 373 -0.23 -16.14 12.10
N TYR A 374 -1.50 -16.24 11.73
CA TYR A 374 -2.02 -17.16 10.75
C TYR A 374 -2.95 -16.42 9.81
N TYR A 375 -2.79 -16.61 8.51
CA TYR A 375 -3.80 -16.23 7.54
C TYR A 375 -3.77 -17.16 6.33
N GLU A 376 -4.92 -17.23 5.68
CA GLU A 376 -5.12 -17.91 4.41
C GLU A 376 -5.77 -16.93 3.44
N THR A 377 -5.25 -16.86 2.20
CA THR A 377 -5.87 -16.11 1.11
C THR A 377 -6.32 -17.07 0.03
N SER A 378 -7.56 -16.95 -0.41
CA SER A 378 -8.09 -17.66 -1.59
C SER A 378 -8.16 -16.67 -2.75
N ASN A 379 -7.53 -17.01 -3.88
CA ASN A 379 -7.32 -16.12 -5.02
C ASN A 379 -7.94 -16.71 -6.27
N GLU A 380 -8.76 -15.90 -6.96
CA GLU A 380 -9.45 -16.30 -8.19
C GLU A 380 -9.48 -15.17 -9.21
N SER A 381 -9.21 -15.45 -10.49
CA SER A 381 -9.45 -14.54 -11.60
C SER A 381 -10.31 -15.19 -12.67
N VAL A 382 -11.14 -14.41 -13.33
CA VAL A 382 -11.93 -14.86 -14.48
C VAL A 382 -11.89 -13.79 -15.56
N ARG A 383 -11.65 -14.21 -16.81
CA ARG A 383 -11.88 -13.39 -18.00
C ARG A 383 -12.99 -14.01 -18.82
N ASP A 384 -13.98 -13.19 -19.20
CA ASP A 384 -15.16 -13.58 -19.96
C ASP A 384 -15.51 -12.56 -21.06
N GLY A 385 -16.59 -12.80 -21.76
CA GLY A 385 -17.12 -11.96 -22.81
C GLY A 385 -17.13 -12.62 -24.18
N GLY A 386 -17.25 -11.82 -25.22
CA GLY A 386 -17.33 -12.32 -26.59
C GLY A 386 -17.29 -11.20 -27.62
N THR A 387 -17.31 -11.59 -28.88
CA THR A 387 -17.49 -10.67 -30.00
C THR A 387 -18.64 -11.16 -30.83
N VAL A 388 -19.51 -10.25 -31.24
CA VAL A 388 -20.61 -10.53 -32.19
C VAL A 388 -20.52 -9.63 -33.40
N ASP A 389 -20.98 -10.13 -34.56
CA ASP A 389 -21.14 -9.32 -35.77
C ASP A 389 -22.38 -8.43 -35.70
N ALA A 390 -22.61 -7.63 -36.74
CA ALA A 390 -23.78 -6.74 -36.82
C ALA A 390 -25.13 -7.47 -36.84
N ALA A 391 -25.13 -8.76 -37.11
CA ALA A 391 -26.33 -9.62 -37.08
C ALA A 391 -26.51 -10.32 -35.72
N GLY A 392 -25.56 -10.15 -34.78
CA GLY A 392 -25.56 -10.80 -33.46
C GLY A 392 -24.96 -12.20 -33.48
N ASN A 393 -24.32 -12.65 -34.55
CA ASN A 393 -23.68 -13.95 -34.59
C ASN A 393 -22.31 -13.90 -33.89
N PRO A 394 -21.92 -14.95 -33.13
CA PRO A 394 -20.63 -15.02 -32.49
C PRO A 394 -19.46 -14.98 -33.49
N VAL A 395 -18.47 -14.14 -33.23
CA VAL A 395 -17.19 -14.09 -33.95
C VAL A 395 -16.18 -14.90 -33.18
N ARG A 396 -15.35 -15.66 -33.90
CA ARG A 396 -14.32 -16.50 -33.25
C ARG A 396 -13.31 -15.62 -32.45
N GLU A 397 -13.16 -15.97 -31.20
CA GLU A 397 -12.17 -15.37 -30.31
C GLU A 397 -10.77 -16.00 -30.48
N PHE A 398 -9.73 -15.24 -30.08
CA PHE A 398 -8.35 -15.71 -30.10
C PHE A 398 -8.09 -16.71 -29.00
N THR A 399 -8.61 -16.43 -27.81
CA THR A 399 -8.60 -17.32 -26.64
C THR A 399 -10.04 -17.68 -26.32
N PRO A 400 -10.34 -18.95 -26.08
CA PRO A 400 -11.69 -19.35 -25.64
C PRO A 400 -12.05 -18.66 -24.32
N LEU A 401 -13.24 -18.09 -24.25
CA LEU A 401 -13.81 -17.48 -23.05
C LEU A 401 -14.98 -18.32 -22.52
N PRO A 402 -15.25 -18.33 -21.22
CA PRO A 402 -14.42 -17.77 -20.14
C PRO A 402 -13.13 -18.54 -19.91
N THR A 403 -12.13 -17.88 -19.28
CA THR A 403 -10.82 -18.44 -18.98
C THR A 403 -10.25 -17.86 -17.69
N ARG A 404 -9.12 -18.41 -17.20
CA ARG A 404 -8.32 -17.92 -16.08
C ARG A 404 -6.90 -17.67 -16.50
N ASP A 405 -6.26 -16.67 -15.88
CA ASP A 405 -4.85 -16.34 -16.12
C ASP A 405 -3.91 -17.15 -15.22
N PHE A 406 -4.39 -17.53 -14.04
CA PHE A 406 -3.75 -18.44 -13.11
C PHE A 406 -4.79 -19.41 -12.52
N PRO A 407 -4.40 -20.58 -11.99
CA PRO A 407 -5.33 -21.50 -11.35
C PRO A 407 -5.86 -20.88 -10.06
N LYS A 408 -7.05 -21.28 -9.61
CA LYS A 408 -7.47 -20.96 -8.24
C LYS A 408 -6.35 -21.38 -7.29
N THR A 409 -5.95 -20.49 -6.38
CA THR A 409 -4.81 -20.71 -5.49
C THR A 409 -5.13 -20.23 -4.08
N ASP A 410 -4.94 -21.14 -3.12
CA ASP A 410 -4.98 -20.82 -1.70
C ASP A 410 -3.54 -20.66 -1.21
N VAL A 411 -3.26 -19.54 -0.52
CA VAL A 411 -1.95 -19.27 0.10
C VAL A 411 -2.13 -19.19 1.60
N GLU A 412 -1.50 -20.12 2.32
CA GLU A 412 -1.47 -20.20 3.77
C GLU A 412 -0.15 -19.61 4.29
N ASN A 413 -0.23 -18.73 5.29
CA ASN A 413 0.92 -18.21 6.03
C ASN A 413 0.79 -18.55 7.51
N ILE A 414 1.87 -19.10 8.08
CA ILE A 414 2.05 -19.30 9.52
C ILE A 414 3.34 -18.61 9.93
N ALA A 415 3.28 -17.78 10.97
CA ALA A 415 4.45 -17.06 11.42
C ALA A 415 4.56 -16.93 12.93
N PHE A 416 5.81 -16.90 13.41
CA PHE A 416 6.17 -16.62 14.81
C PHE A 416 7.10 -15.42 14.85
N PHE A 417 6.86 -14.48 15.74
CA PHE A 417 7.73 -13.32 15.91
C PHE A 417 8.03 -13.08 17.38
N ILE A 418 9.20 -12.49 17.62
CA ILE A 418 9.66 -12.01 18.93
C ILE A 418 10.46 -10.75 18.76
N GLN A 419 10.27 -9.80 19.65
CA GLN A 419 11.03 -8.57 19.76
C GLN A 419 11.26 -8.25 21.23
N ASP A 420 12.44 -7.76 21.59
CA ASP A 420 12.74 -7.21 22.92
C ASP A 420 13.06 -5.71 22.78
N GLU A 421 12.43 -4.89 23.57
CA GLU A 421 12.76 -3.47 23.73
C GLU A 421 13.48 -3.30 25.06
N ILE A 422 14.79 -3.05 24.97
CA ILE A 422 15.71 -3.02 26.10
C ILE A 422 16.05 -1.57 26.42
N GLU A 423 15.54 -1.06 27.53
CA GLU A 423 15.87 0.27 28.02
C GLU A 423 17.11 0.21 28.90
N LEU A 424 18.10 1.05 28.59
CA LEU A 424 19.39 1.16 29.25
C LEU A 424 19.72 2.63 29.57
N LEU A 425 20.67 2.87 30.47
CA LEU A 425 21.19 4.20 30.83
C LEU A 425 20.05 5.17 31.27
N ASP A 426 19.16 4.70 32.11
CA ASP A 426 17.98 5.45 32.59
C ASP A 426 17.09 5.94 31.44
N GLY A 427 16.81 5.06 30.46
CA GLY A 427 15.97 5.32 29.28
C GLY A 427 16.65 6.11 28.15
N ARG A 428 17.95 6.47 28.29
CA ARG A 428 18.67 7.20 27.24
C ARG A 428 19.10 6.35 26.06
N LEU A 429 19.21 5.04 26.24
CA LEU A 429 19.53 4.10 25.17
C LEU A 429 18.45 3.03 25.13
N LEU A 430 17.77 2.94 24.01
CA LEU A 430 16.85 1.87 23.68
C LEU A 430 17.45 0.99 22.60
N LEU A 431 17.48 -0.34 22.82
CA LEU A 431 17.87 -1.33 21.84
C LEU A 431 16.65 -2.20 21.52
N SER A 432 16.46 -2.55 20.24
CA SER A 432 15.29 -3.34 19.80
C SER A 432 15.70 -4.46 18.85
N PRO A 433 16.33 -5.56 19.34
CA PRO A 433 16.48 -6.78 18.57
C PRO A 433 15.14 -7.45 18.33
N GLY A 434 14.99 -8.09 17.18
CA GLY A 434 13.80 -8.87 16.84
C GLY A 434 14.07 -9.89 15.75
N ALA A 435 13.22 -10.91 15.71
CA ALA A 435 13.26 -11.98 14.73
C ALA A 435 11.84 -12.47 14.42
N ARG A 436 11.64 -12.89 13.19
CA ARG A 436 10.40 -13.52 12.73
C ARG A 436 10.72 -14.70 11.81
N TYR A 437 9.97 -15.74 11.96
CA TYR A 437 9.92 -16.89 11.06
C TYR A 437 8.57 -16.93 10.37
N ASP A 438 8.55 -17.02 9.06
CA ASP A 438 7.36 -17.19 8.22
C ASP A 438 7.47 -18.46 7.41
N ARG A 439 6.34 -19.15 7.22
CA ARG A 439 6.17 -20.21 6.24
C ARG A 439 4.97 -19.88 5.37
N ASN A 440 5.20 -19.81 4.06
CA ASN A 440 4.19 -19.54 3.03
C ASN A 440 4.02 -20.80 2.18
N LYS A 441 2.79 -21.29 2.10
CA LYS A 441 2.44 -22.44 1.29
C LYS A 441 1.33 -22.08 0.33
N ALA A 442 1.56 -22.21 -0.97
CA ALA A 442 0.53 -22.08 -1.98
C ALA A 442 0.09 -23.45 -2.49
N THR A 443 -1.22 -23.64 -2.55
CA THR A 443 -1.86 -24.85 -3.06
C THR A 443 -2.77 -24.48 -4.22
N THR A 444 -2.56 -25.09 -5.38
CA THR A 444 -3.27 -24.78 -6.61
C THR A 444 -4.41 -25.75 -6.87
N ALA A 445 -5.52 -25.24 -7.41
CA ALA A 445 -6.68 -26.01 -7.83
C ALA A 445 -7.04 -25.67 -9.30
N PRO A 446 -6.25 -26.15 -10.28
CA PRO A 446 -6.49 -25.87 -11.69
C PRO A 446 -7.80 -26.52 -12.17
N ASP A 447 -8.60 -25.75 -12.87
CA ASP A 447 -9.90 -26.18 -13.39
C ASP A 447 -9.95 -26.13 -14.94
N SER A 448 -11.09 -26.49 -15.49
CA SER A 448 -11.31 -26.49 -16.95
C SER A 448 -11.22 -25.09 -17.57
N LEU A 449 -11.46 -24.03 -16.82
CA LEU A 449 -11.33 -22.64 -17.30
C LEU A 449 -9.86 -22.26 -17.49
N TYR A 450 -9.01 -22.67 -16.55
CA TYR A 450 -7.56 -22.46 -16.66
C TYR A 450 -6.97 -23.17 -17.87
N PHE A 451 -7.22 -24.49 -18.02
CA PHE A 451 -6.68 -25.26 -19.16
C PHE A 451 -7.28 -24.84 -20.50
N ARG A 452 -8.50 -24.33 -20.53
CA ARG A 452 -9.15 -23.84 -21.77
C ARG A 452 -8.39 -22.65 -22.36
N GLY A 453 -7.97 -21.71 -21.52
CA GLY A 453 -7.21 -20.52 -21.94
C GLY A 453 -5.73 -20.79 -22.20
N ASN A 454 -5.24 -21.92 -21.71
CA ASN A 454 -3.80 -22.24 -21.66
C ASN A 454 -3.54 -23.64 -22.26
N PRO A 455 -3.84 -23.86 -23.56
CA PRO A 455 -3.60 -25.14 -24.19
C PRO A 455 -2.09 -25.45 -24.24
N GLY A 456 -1.70 -26.62 -23.72
CA GLY A 456 -0.31 -27.05 -23.70
C GLY A 456 0.56 -26.47 -22.58
N VAL A 457 -0.04 -25.72 -21.64
CA VAL A 457 0.68 -25.25 -20.45
C VAL A 457 1.09 -26.43 -19.55
N ALA A 458 2.21 -26.29 -18.85
CA ALA A 458 2.61 -27.24 -17.82
C ALA A 458 1.56 -27.29 -16.70
N THR A 459 1.48 -28.44 -16.03
CA THR A 459 0.61 -28.56 -14.84
C THR A 459 1.07 -27.56 -13.79
N PRO A 460 0.16 -26.71 -13.26
CA PRO A 460 0.49 -25.80 -12.17
C PRO A 460 1.09 -26.52 -10.98
N ILE A 461 1.99 -25.83 -10.29
CA ILE A 461 2.71 -26.37 -9.14
C ILE A 461 2.29 -25.68 -7.86
N ASP A 462 2.31 -26.43 -6.77
CA ASP A 462 2.29 -25.90 -5.42
C ASP A 462 3.71 -25.46 -5.02
N PHE A 463 3.82 -24.49 -4.11
CA PHE A 463 5.11 -24.14 -3.51
C PHE A 463 4.99 -24.03 -1.98
N ASP A 464 6.13 -24.18 -1.29
CA ASP A 464 6.23 -24.14 0.16
C ASP A 464 7.59 -23.52 0.52
N GLU A 465 7.58 -22.25 0.94
CA GLU A 465 8.76 -21.46 1.22
C GLU A 465 8.76 -21.00 2.67
N SER A 466 9.95 -20.88 3.26
CA SER A 466 10.08 -20.39 4.62
C SER A 466 11.28 -19.45 4.77
N GLU A 467 11.07 -18.35 5.50
CA GLU A 467 12.08 -17.31 5.69
C GLU A 467 12.20 -16.89 7.15
N VAL A 468 13.40 -16.43 7.51
CA VAL A 468 13.70 -15.80 8.79
C VAL A 468 14.11 -14.36 8.53
N SER A 469 13.42 -13.40 9.13
CA SER A 469 13.76 -11.99 9.03
C SER A 469 14.24 -11.46 10.38
N LEU A 470 15.42 -10.86 10.39
CA LEU A 470 16.04 -10.25 11.57
C LEU A 470 15.90 -8.74 11.55
N LYS A 471 15.93 -8.13 12.73
CA LYS A 471 16.11 -6.69 12.89
C LYS A 471 16.94 -6.38 14.11
N PHE A 472 17.60 -5.23 14.06
CA PHE A 472 18.24 -4.63 15.22
C PHE A 472 18.10 -3.11 15.12
N GLY A 473 17.49 -2.52 16.14
CA GLY A 473 17.32 -1.08 16.26
C GLY A 473 18.02 -0.51 17.47
N ALA A 474 18.46 0.74 17.38
CA ALA A 474 19.02 1.49 18.49
C ALA A 474 18.58 2.96 18.44
N VAL A 475 18.08 3.49 19.55
CA VAL A 475 17.81 4.93 19.74
C VAL A 475 18.64 5.43 20.89
N TYR A 476 19.50 6.42 20.63
CA TYR A 476 20.29 7.07 21.67
C TYR A 476 19.91 8.53 21.81
N GLN A 477 19.38 8.88 22.98
CA GLN A 477 19.00 10.26 23.31
C GLN A 477 20.23 11.04 23.77
N LEU A 478 20.73 11.93 22.92
CA LEU A 478 21.85 12.86 23.26
C LEU A 478 21.41 13.87 24.33
N ASN A 479 20.18 14.37 24.19
CA ASN A 479 19.49 15.23 25.15
C ASN A 479 17.97 15.13 24.96
N SER A 480 17.18 15.91 25.67
CA SER A 480 15.71 15.89 25.58
C SER A 480 15.12 16.22 24.21
N ALA A 481 15.89 16.86 23.33
CA ALA A 481 15.43 17.32 22.02
C ALA A 481 16.09 16.58 20.85
N LEU A 482 17.26 15.95 21.06
CA LEU A 482 18.05 15.37 19.97
C LEU A 482 18.35 13.90 20.24
N SER A 483 18.03 13.04 19.28
CA SER A 483 18.35 11.62 19.28
C SER A 483 19.04 11.16 17.99
N ILE A 484 19.87 10.13 18.11
CA ILE A 484 20.46 9.37 17.02
C ILE A 484 19.71 8.06 16.93
N VAL A 485 19.39 7.65 15.72
CA VAL A 485 18.67 6.40 15.42
C VAL A 485 19.51 5.57 14.47
N GLY A 486 19.73 4.31 14.79
CA GLY A 486 20.37 3.34 13.89
C GLY A 486 19.49 2.11 13.73
N ARG A 487 19.45 1.54 12.53
CA ARG A 487 18.65 0.34 12.25
C ARG A 487 19.33 -0.55 11.21
N TYR A 488 19.32 -1.84 11.49
CA TYR A 488 19.46 -2.92 10.53
C TYR A 488 18.14 -3.68 10.45
N SER A 489 17.71 -4.04 9.26
CA SER A 489 16.51 -4.85 9.08
C SER A 489 16.53 -5.64 7.79
N GLU A 490 16.01 -6.84 7.85
CA GLU A 490 15.78 -7.72 6.72
C GLU A 490 14.32 -7.70 6.31
N GLY A 491 14.08 -7.93 5.03
CA GLY A 491 12.77 -8.07 4.44
C GLY A 491 12.73 -9.23 3.46
N PHE A 492 11.55 -9.75 3.22
CA PHE A 492 11.33 -10.75 2.18
C PHE A 492 9.94 -10.62 1.58
N ARG A 493 9.78 -11.21 0.40
CA ARG A 493 8.50 -11.46 -0.24
C ARG A 493 8.52 -12.85 -0.85
N ALA A 494 7.57 -13.70 -0.42
CA ALA A 494 7.38 -15.02 -1.02
C ALA A 494 7.04 -14.90 -2.52
N PRO A 495 7.36 -15.91 -3.36
CA PRO A 495 7.01 -15.88 -4.76
C PRO A 495 5.51 -15.69 -4.93
N PRO A 496 5.07 -14.70 -5.75
CA PRO A 496 3.64 -14.48 -5.96
C PRO A 496 2.99 -15.67 -6.66
N PHE A 497 1.84 -16.09 -6.18
CA PHE A 497 1.12 -17.25 -6.71
C PHE A 497 0.76 -17.10 -8.20
N ASP A 498 0.48 -15.87 -8.63
CA ASP A 498 0.19 -15.51 -10.01
C ASP A 498 1.46 -15.56 -10.88
N ASP A 499 2.61 -15.08 -10.41
CA ASP A 499 3.87 -15.15 -11.16
C ASP A 499 4.37 -16.60 -11.33
N VAL A 500 4.19 -17.47 -10.31
CA VAL A 500 4.59 -18.89 -10.37
C VAL A 500 3.80 -19.67 -11.41
N ASN A 501 2.47 -19.44 -11.50
CA ASN A 501 1.56 -20.25 -12.30
C ASN A 501 0.80 -19.45 -13.38
N LEU A 502 1.30 -18.27 -13.75
CA LEU A 502 0.71 -17.47 -14.82
C LEU A 502 0.74 -18.23 -16.14
N GLY A 503 -0.40 -18.34 -16.79
CA GLY A 503 -0.54 -19.01 -18.07
C GLY A 503 -1.38 -18.19 -19.03
N PHE A 504 -0.90 -18.01 -20.26
CA PHE A 504 -1.66 -17.38 -21.33
C PHE A 504 -1.10 -17.75 -22.70
N THR A 505 -1.97 -18.08 -23.63
CA THR A 505 -1.55 -18.34 -25.02
C THR A 505 -2.43 -17.57 -25.98
N ASN A 506 -1.81 -16.71 -26.78
CA ASN A 506 -2.45 -16.01 -27.88
C ASN A 506 -1.95 -16.54 -29.21
N VAL A 507 -2.62 -17.56 -29.71
CA VAL A 507 -2.23 -18.25 -30.96
C VAL A 507 -2.16 -17.32 -32.17
N LEU A 508 -3.09 -16.34 -32.27
CA LEU A 508 -3.10 -15.40 -33.39
C LEU A 508 -2.14 -14.22 -33.19
N GLY A 509 -1.86 -13.87 -31.94
CA GLY A 509 -0.86 -12.85 -31.60
C GLY A 509 0.56 -13.38 -31.66
N GLY A 510 0.74 -14.70 -31.68
CA GLY A 510 2.06 -15.35 -31.71
C GLY A 510 2.85 -15.13 -30.42
N TYR A 511 2.19 -15.11 -29.25
CA TYR A 511 2.88 -15.01 -27.96
C TYR A 511 2.22 -15.85 -26.89
N LYS A 512 3.00 -16.23 -25.89
CA LYS A 512 2.56 -17.01 -24.74
C LYS A 512 3.27 -16.57 -23.46
N THR A 513 2.62 -16.75 -22.34
CA THR A 513 3.21 -16.69 -21.02
C THR A 513 3.31 -18.10 -20.46
N ILE A 514 4.44 -18.45 -19.88
CA ILE A 514 4.69 -19.76 -19.29
C ILE A 514 4.95 -19.65 -17.80
N SER A 515 4.59 -20.69 -17.06
CA SER A 515 4.80 -20.78 -15.61
C SER A 515 6.28 -20.70 -15.22
N ALA A 516 6.56 -20.15 -14.05
CA ALA A 516 7.89 -19.96 -13.49
C ALA A 516 8.10 -20.78 -12.21
N PRO A 517 8.28 -22.12 -12.32
CA PRO A 517 8.29 -23.03 -11.17
C PRO A 517 9.53 -22.91 -10.28
N ASN A 518 10.55 -22.19 -10.71
CA ASN A 518 11.83 -22.05 -10.00
C ASN A 518 11.98 -20.68 -9.32
N LEU A 519 10.91 -19.89 -9.22
CA LEU A 519 10.97 -18.64 -8.48
C LEU A 519 11.29 -18.87 -7.01
N THR A 520 12.17 -18.05 -6.47
CA THR A 520 12.53 -17.98 -5.05
C THR A 520 12.02 -16.68 -4.44
N SER A 521 12.00 -16.60 -3.11
CA SER A 521 11.63 -15.38 -2.39
C SER A 521 12.54 -14.22 -2.76
N GLU A 522 11.97 -13.03 -2.93
CA GLU A 522 12.73 -11.78 -2.95
C GLU A 522 13.19 -11.48 -1.53
N THR A 523 14.43 -11.05 -1.35
CA THR A 523 14.97 -10.67 -0.04
C THR A 523 15.56 -9.27 -0.06
N SER A 524 15.70 -8.67 1.12
CA SER A 524 16.36 -7.36 1.25
C SER A 524 17.07 -7.21 2.58
N GLU A 525 18.18 -6.47 2.55
CA GLU A 525 18.91 -5.98 3.71
C GLU A 525 18.94 -4.45 3.70
N SER A 526 18.70 -3.84 4.84
CA SER A 526 18.66 -2.38 4.98
C SER A 526 19.47 -1.91 6.17
N PHE A 527 20.29 -0.88 5.92
CA PHE A 527 20.96 -0.09 6.97
C PHE A 527 20.46 1.35 6.91
N GLU A 528 20.05 1.88 8.05
CA GLU A 528 19.57 3.25 8.18
C GLU A 528 20.24 3.93 9.38
N LEU A 529 20.66 5.20 9.17
CA LEU A 529 21.14 6.08 10.24
C LEU A 529 20.37 7.39 10.17
N GLY A 530 19.78 7.79 11.31
CA GLY A 530 18.95 8.98 11.41
C GLY A 530 19.33 9.91 12.55
N LEU A 531 18.95 11.18 12.38
CA LEU A 531 18.96 12.21 13.43
C LEU A 531 17.52 12.72 13.59
N ARG A 532 17.03 12.80 14.80
CA ARG A 532 15.73 13.40 15.12
C ARG A 532 15.91 14.55 16.10
N PHE A 533 15.30 15.67 15.76
CA PHE A 533 15.22 16.84 16.61
C PHE A 533 13.73 17.14 16.87
N SER A 534 13.34 17.18 18.14
CA SER A 534 11.99 17.54 18.59
C SER A 534 12.11 18.63 19.64
N GLY A 535 11.82 19.86 19.23
CA GLY A 535 11.76 21.03 20.09
C GLY A 535 10.36 21.62 20.07
N SER A 536 10.07 22.55 20.99
CA SER A 536 8.72 23.14 21.13
C SER A 536 8.16 23.78 19.86
N ASN A 537 9.01 24.31 18.99
CA ASN A 537 8.61 25.03 17.78
C ASN A 537 9.20 24.44 16.49
N VAL A 538 10.12 23.49 16.60
CA VAL A 538 10.81 22.88 15.46
C VAL A 538 10.87 21.39 15.66
N GLU A 539 10.41 20.66 14.69
CA GLU A 539 10.62 19.22 14.53
C GLU A 539 11.40 18.99 13.24
N ALA A 540 12.40 18.13 13.27
CA ALA A 540 13.15 17.78 12.08
C ALA A 540 13.64 16.33 12.17
N SER A 541 13.67 15.64 11.06
CA SER A 541 14.27 14.33 10.92
C SER A 541 15.10 14.25 9.65
N LEU A 542 16.29 13.67 9.78
CA LEU A 542 17.18 13.35 8.67
C LEU A 542 17.48 11.87 8.75
N ALA A 543 17.32 11.15 7.66
CA ALA A 543 17.68 9.75 7.52
C ALA A 543 18.59 9.58 6.29
N VAL A 544 19.59 8.72 6.40
CA VAL A 544 20.39 8.19 5.29
C VAL A 544 20.26 6.68 5.32
N PHE A 545 20.11 6.08 4.15
CA PHE A 545 19.85 4.65 4.05
C PHE A 545 20.56 4.02 2.85
N THR A 546 20.80 2.71 2.97
CA THR A 546 21.15 1.81 1.88
C THR A 546 20.27 0.57 2.01
N ASN A 547 19.65 0.17 0.90
CA ASN A 547 18.82 -1.02 0.79
C ASN A 547 19.36 -1.87 -0.35
N ASP A 548 19.77 -3.09 -0.04
CA ASP A 548 20.17 -4.09 -1.01
C ASP A 548 19.04 -5.11 -1.15
N TYR A 549 18.68 -5.42 -2.40
CA TYR A 549 17.62 -6.35 -2.76
C TYR A 549 18.23 -7.45 -3.63
N ASP A 550 17.96 -8.71 -3.26
CA ASP A 550 18.38 -9.89 -3.97
C ASP A 550 17.16 -10.64 -4.51
N ASP A 551 17.37 -11.36 -5.63
CA ASP A 551 16.34 -12.21 -6.25
C ASP A 551 15.04 -11.47 -6.63
N PHE A 552 15.16 -10.20 -7.05
CA PHE A 552 14.03 -9.38 -7.42
C PHE A 552 13.25 -10.01 -8.59
N ILE A 553 11.94 -10.15 -8.48
CA ILE A 553 11.13 -10.83 -9.50
C ILE A 553 10.71 -9.85 -10.60
N ALA A 554 11.16 -10.10 -11.82
CA ALA A 554 10.63 -9.49 -13.03
C ALA A 554 9.42 -10.30 -13.51
N SER A 555 8.23 -9.70 -13.46
CA SER A 555 6.99 -10.41 -13.77
C SER A 555 6.75 -10.59 -15.26
N ALA A 556 6.30 -11.80 -15.66
CA ALA A 556 5.78 -12.09 -16.98
C ALA A 556 4.59 -11.18 -17.35
N GLY A 557 3.78 -10.79 -16.37
CA GLY A 557 2.66 -9.87 -16.56
C GLY A 557 3.07 -8.50 -17.08
N SER A 558 4.30 -8.05 -16.79
CA SER A 558 4.93 -6.84 -17.35
C SER A 558 5.65 -7.06 -18.67
N GLY A 559 5.67 -8.27 -19.21
CA GLY A 559 6.28 -8.60 -20.51
C GLY A 559 7.75 -9.02 -20.40
N HIS A 560 8.19 -9.55 -19.26
CA HIS A 560 9.57 -10.01 -19.10
C HIS A 560 9.90 -11.20 -20.03
N CYS A 561 11.02 -11.07 -20.75
CA CYS A 561 11.59 -12.12 -21.58
C CYS A 561 12.58 -12.96 -20.76
N PRO A 562 12.33 -14.26 -20.56
CA PRO A 562 13.20 -15.07 -19.74
C PRO A 562 14.60 -15.24 -20.37
N THR A 563 15.61 -15.29 -19.51
CA THR A 563 17.04 -15.37 -19.91
C THR A 563 17.30 -16.55 -20.85
N SER A 564 16.62 -17.68 -20.64
CA SER A 564 16.73 -18.88 -21.48
C SER A 564 16.31 -18.67 -22.95
N TYR A 565 15.44 -17.70 -23.22
CA TYR A 565 14.93 -17.39 -24.56
C TYR A 565 15.54 -16.12 -25.18
N GLN A 566 16.31 -15.33 -24.43
CA GLN A 566 16.93 -14.08 -24.95
C GLN A 566 17.82 -14.33 -26.15
N GLN A 567 18.59 -15.43 -26.17
CA GLN A 567 19.43 -15.81 -27.32
C GLN A 567 18.63 -16.09 -28.61
N PHE A 568 17.34 -16.34 -28.52
CA PHE A 568 16.42 -16.56 -29.64
C PHE A 568 15.54 -15.32 -29.92
N GLY A 569 15.86 -14.16 -29.34
CA GLY A 569 15.05 -12.96 -29.47
C GLY A 569 13.69 -13.08 -28.76
N CYS A 570 13.64 -13.80 -27.64
CA CYS A 570 12.44 -14.11 -26.87
C CYS A 570 11.42 -15.00 -27.62
N ILE A 571 11.86 -15.70 -28.66
CA ILE A 571 11.01 -16.58 -29.47
C ILE A 571 11.28 -18.02 -29.09
N ASP A 572 10.21 -18.79 -28.83
CA ASP A 572 10.33 -20.24 -28.66
C ASP A 572 10.67 -20.91 -30.00
N PRO A 573 11.84 -21.61 -30.11
CA PRO A 573 12.22 -22.26 -31.35
C PRO A 573 11.31 -23.43 -31.74
N GLU A 574 10.50 -23.97 -30.83
CA GLU A 574 9.61 -25.11 -31.10
C GLU A 574 8.34 -24.68 -31.83
N ASP A 575 7.72 -23.56 -31.42
CA ASP A 575 6.43 -23.11 -31.97
C ASP A 575 6.47 -21.72 -32.58
N GLY A 576 7.56 -20.98 -32.43
CA GLY A 576 7.76 -19.66 -32.99
C GLY A 576 7.04 -18.53 -32.23
N PHE A 577 6.55 -18.78 -31.05
CA PHE A 577 5.83 -17.77 -30.24
C PHE A 577 6.80 -16.95 -29.41
N LEU A 578 6.48 -15.67 -29.24
CA LEU A 578 7.13 -14.81 -28.26
C LEU A 578 6.79 -15.30 -26.86
N VAL A 579 7.80 -15.49 -26.01
CA VAL A 579 7.66 -16.07 -24.67
C VAL A 579 7.84 -15.00 -23.60
N PHE A 580 6.94 -14.99 -22.63
CA PHE A 580 7.07 -14.24 -21.37
C PHE A 580 7.08 -15.22 -20.20
N GLN A 581 7.95 -14.95 -19.22
CA GLN A 581 8.05 -15.76 -18.00
C GLN A 581 8.54 -14.87 -16.86
N SER A 582 8.02 -15.08 -15.65
CA SER A 582 8.57 -14.44 -14.46
C SER A 582 9.90 -15.08 -14.09
N GLU A 583 10.87 -14.27 -13.68
CA GLU A 583 12.22 -14.73 -13.37
C GLU A 583 12.80 -13.88 -12.23
N ASN A 584 13.55 -14.50 -11.31
CA ASN A 584 14.36 -13.75 -10.37
C ASN A 584 15.50 -13.10 -11.15
N ILE A 585 15.55 -11.79 -11.11
CA ILE A 585 16.62 -11.00 -11.71
C ILE A 585 17.54 -10.49 -10.60
N SER A 586 18.67 -9.99 -11.02
CA SER A 586 19.82 -9.50 -10.27
C SER A 586 19.59 -8.70 -9.00
N GLN A 587 20.70 -8.33 -8.40
CA GLN A 587 20.79 -7.46 -7.23
C GLN A 587 20.47 -6.00 -7.56
N VAL A 588 19.64 -5.38 -6.75
CA VAL A 588 19.30 -3.96 -6.82
C VAL A 588 19.75 -3.27 -5.55
N THR A 589 20.49 -2.16 -5.66
CA THR A 589 20.82 -1.32 -4.51
C THR A 589 20.12 0.03 -4.63
N ILE A 590 19.50 0.50 -3.54
CA ILE A 590 18.88 1.82 -3.47
C ILE A 590 19.47 2.59 -2.29
N ASP A 591 20.24 3.62 -2.59
CA ASP A 591 20.84 4.54 -1.62
C ASP A 591 20.09 5.86 -1.59
N GLY A 592 19.99 6.48 -0.40
CA GLY A 592 19.33 7.77 -0.34
C GLY A 592 19.46 8.53 0.97
N ALA A 593 18.87 9.73 0.94
CA ALA A 593 18.75 10.60 2.09
C ALA A 593 17.39 11.31 2.07
N GLU A 594 16.79 11.44 3.25
CA GLU A 594 15.48 12.06 3.44
C GLU A 594 15.56 13.09 4.56
N LEU A 595 15.03 14.28 4.32
CA LEU A 595 14.89 15.36 5.29
C LEU A 595 13.42 15.75 5.38
N ARG A 596 12.88 15.80 6.59
CA ARG A 596 11.58 16.36 6.91
C ARG A 596 11.72 17.40 7.99
N PHE A 597 10.97 18.47 7.91
CA PHE A 597 10.92 19.48 8.97
C PHE A 597 9.56 20.14 9.08
N SER A 598 9.21 20.56 10.29
CA SER A 598 8.05 21.38 10.63
C SER A 598 8.51 22.47 11.62
N MET A 599 8.08 23.71 11.40
CA MET A 599 8.46 24.84 12.24
C MET A 599 7.26 25.76 12.47
N LYS A 600 6.93 26.02 13.74
CA LYS A 600 6.01 27.08 14.16
C LYS A 600 6.80 28.39 14.30
N LEU A 601 6.31 29.47 13.68
CA LEU A 601 7.04 30.74 13.64
C LEU A 601 6.69 31.70 14.82
N ASP A 602 6.08 31.17 15.86
CA ASP A 602 5.71 31.90 17.07
C ASP A 602 6.94 32.55 17.75
N SER A 603 8.07 31.84 17.73
CA SER A 603 9.34 32.32 18.33
C SER A 603 9.94 33.53 17.65
N ILE A 604 9.60 33.79 16.39
CA ILE A 604 10.06 34.97 15.63
C ILE A 604 8.99 36.06 15.51
N GLY A 605 7.94 35.99 16.33
CA GLY A 605 6.92 37.03 16.45
C GLY A 605 5.81 36.96 15.41
N VAL A 606 5.66 35.86 14.69
CA VAL A 606 4.57 35.58 13.76
C VAL A 606 3.74 34.40 14.27
N PRO A 607 2.96 34.61 15.34
CA PRO A 607 2.12 33.55 15.87
C PRO A 607 1.13 33.09 14.80
N THR A 608 0.81 31.79 14.83
CA THR A 608 -0.17 31.18 13.92
C THR A 608 0.32 30.85 12.51
N LEU A 609 1.56 31.17 12.17
CA LEU A 609 2.20 30.74 10.93
C LEU A 609 3.10 29.53 11.19
N SER A 610 2.98 28.50 10.36
CA SER A 610 3.89 27.35 10.37
C SER A 610 4.40 27.04 8.97
N VAL A 611 5.62 26.54 8.91
CA VAL A 611 6.30 26.06 7.69
C VAL A 611 6.56 24.59 7.88
N ARG A 612 6.32 23.78 6.86
CA ARG A 612 6.77 22.39 6.81
C ARG A 612 7.34 22.07 5.44
N GLY A 613 8.19 21.09 5.38
CA GLY A 613 8.74 20.64 4.12
C GLY A 613 9.36 19.27 4.23
N ALA A 614 9.53 18.67 3.06
CA ALA A 614 10.19 17.39 2.90
C ALA A 614 11.07 17.42 1.65
N ILE A 615 12.23 16.78 1.74
CA ILE A 615 13.16 16.60 0.63
C ILE A 615 13.63 15.14 0.69
N ALA A 616 13.54 14.44 -0.44
CA ALA A 616 14.06 13.09 -0.59
C ALA A 616 14.96 13.01 -1.83
N TYR A 617 16.08 12.34 -1.67
CA TYR A 617 16.98 11.95 -2.74
C TYR A 617 17.20 10.45 -2.67
N ALA A 618 17.01 9.76 -3.78
CA ALA A 618 17.34 8.35 -3.91
C ALA A 618 18.01 8.06 -5.25
N LYS A 619 18.88 7.06 -5.27
CA LYS A 619 19.48 6.49 -6.45
C LYS A 619 19.34 4.98 -6.38
N GLY A 620 18.66 4.38 -7.35
CA GLY A 620 18.55 2.94 -7.52
C GLY A 620 19.41 2.49 -8.70
N GLU A 621 20.07 1.35 -8.57
CA GLU A 621 20.97 0.78 -9.55
C GLU A 621 20.86 -0.74 -9.58
N ASP A 622 20.65 -1.30 -10.75
CA ASP A 622 20.80 -2.73 -11.01
C ASP A 622 22.30 -3.05 -11.05
N LYS A 623 22.75 -4.01 -10.23
CA LYS A 623 24.19 -4.32 -10.06
C LYS A 623 24.78 -5.14 -11.19
N ASP A 624 23.95 -5.83 -11.97
CA ASP A 624 24.44 -6.63 -13.09
C ASP A 624 24.59 -5.81 -14.36
N THR A 625 23.71 -4.83 -14.54
CA THR A 625 23.68 -4.02 -15.77
C THR A 625 24.26 -2.62 -15.57
N ASP A 626 24.47 -2.15 -14.33
CA ASP A 626 24.78 -0.77 -13.95
C ASP A 626 23.71 0.23 -14.43
N GLU A 627 22.49 -0.23 -14.74
CA GLU A 627 21.40 0.63 -15.20
C GLU A 627 20.59 1.20 -14.03
N PRO A 628 20.08 2.43 -14.17
CA PRO A 628 19.26 3.04 -13.13
C PRO A 628 17.87 2.37 -13.05
N ILE A 629 17.34 2.21 -11.83
CA ILE A 629 15.99 1.73 -11.59
C ILE A 629 14.98 2.86 -11.82
N ASN A 630 14.14 2.71 -12.84
CA ASN A 630 13.20 3.74 -13.30
C ASN A 630 12.09 4.09 -12.30
N THR A 631 11.78 3.23 -11.33
CA THR A 631 10.78 3.46 -10.28
C THR A 631 11.28 4.37 -9.16
N VAL A 632 12.60 4.64 -9.09
CA VAL A 632 13.22 5.51 -8.09
C VAL A 632 13.15 6.96 -8.54
N GLN A 633 12.54 7.81 -7.74
CA GLN A 633 12.52 9.26 -7.98
C GLN A 633 13.82 9.90 -7.46
N PRO A 634 14.63 10.54 -8.33
CA PRO A 634 15.99 10.92 -7.95
C PRO A 634 16.05 12.08 -6.94
N LEU A 635 15.20 13.07 -7.06
CA LEU A 635 15.11 14.20 -6.13
C LEU A 635 13.69 14.73 -6.11
N THR A 636 13.10 14.73 -4.95
CA THR A 636 11.78 15.32 -4.72
C THR A 636 11.84 16.31 -3.55
N GLY A 637 11.01 17.32 -3.58
CA GLY A 637 10.91 18.27 -2.48
C GLY A 637 9.58 19.00 -2.49
N VAL A 638 9.05 19.24 -1.30
CA VAL A 638 7.82 19.99 -1.09
C VAL A 638 8.00 20.94 0.09
N ILE A 639 7.40 22.13 0.00
CA ILE A 639 7.33 23.08 1.08
C ILE A 639 5.89 23.62 1.18
N GLY A 640 5.39 23.72 2.40
CA GLY A 640 4.06 24.25 2.70
C GLY A 640 4.12 25.34 3.76
N LEU A 641 3.28 26.36 3.56
CA LEU A 641 2.99 27.39 4.53
C LEU A 641 1.57 27.22 5.04
N SER A 642 1.37 27.28 6.34
CA SER A 642 0.06 27.18 6.96
C SER A 642 -0.11 28.34 7.94
N TYR A 643 -1.20 29.08 7.78
CA TYR A 643 -1.60 30.14 8.67
C TYR A 643 -2.93 29.79 9.35
N ARG A 644 -3.05 30.04 10.64
CA ARG A 644 -4.29 29.87 11.41
C ARG A 644 -4.58 31.13 12.21
N SER A 645 -5.76 31.71 12.09
CA SER A 645 -6.09 32.91 12.85
C SER A 645 -6.15 32.64 14.36
N ASN A 646 -5.81 33.66 15.18
CA ASN A 646 -5.84 33.52 16.65
C ASN A 646 -7.21 33.14 17.22
N ASN A 647 -8.29 33.36 16.46
CA ASN A 647 -9.66 33.06 16.86
C ASN A 647 -10.18 31.74 16.23
N ASP A 648 -9.35 30.99 15.56
CA ASP A 648 -9.71 29.75 14.82
C ASP A 648 -10.89 29.91 13.83
N VAL A 649 -11.12 31.12 13.36
CA VAL A 649 -12.26 31.45 12.48
C VAL A 649 -11.94 31.18 11.01
N TRP A 650 -10.67 31.28 10.63
CA TRP A 650 -10.18 31.03 9.27
C TRP A 650 -8.69 30.72 9.25
N GLY A 651 -8.26 30.03 8.23
CA GLY A 651 -6.88 29.63 8.00
C GLY A 651 -6.63 29.31 6.55
#